data_21236775212a167c359d37beebcf5281
#
_entry.id   21236775212a167c359d37beebcf5281
#
_cell.length_a   1.000
_cell.length_b   1.000
_cell.length_c   1.000
_cell.angle_alpha   90.00
_cell.angle_beta   90.00
_cell.angle_gamma   90.00
#
_symmetry.space_group_name_H-M   'P 1'
#
loop_
_entity.id
_entity.type
_entity.pdbx_description
1 polymer ?
#
loop_
_entity_poly.entity_id
_entity_poly.type
_entity_poly.pdbx_seq_one_letter_code
_entity_poly.pdbx_strand_id
1 'polypeptide(L)'
;MFRFRALGSVSFAALLAVPEVVLAQPAELPSVTVQAPGQRRPDIATVAGDRSGTKRAKRASAKPVTSTVADKPLTNALGTYNPALDLPGLKLPPGTTLTTAGPVDGYRALSASSATKTATPIEQVPQSIQVIPRSVITDQNNVTVTEAIQNVSNVQGTNTLGIGTTGSFGGMTVRGFSAQQYLDGLNNMYNVGDRDSLVNVERIEVLKGPNAILYGGGAGSPLGGAINVVSKLPTDKASLETGLTLGTKSYVQPYFDVNQPLSPDKTVLFRFTGDYTSNNTFVDVVHQDRYSLNPTLTLTNKEDTTLTIQGRLSRLEQQAYQGLPAVGTVAGSFRLNPDLYIGPSSIPKSYSDVKSVTATFDHRFDPIWSFNIKARWADQNADQRSQTTLSAAPDFPPTTWSLQNIEVLQMQREISVNPNLEARFRLGPTNNVWLTGADYSRVTDRSHMNADLGVLPVDLLNNPVFPTPYTDPSPASPTFFSYTDVDSVYTTKGLYTQLQSTIYDRLHVLAGVRLASINIDYVENYPFSLGVFSPTQFGSDTTRALPRFGAVLDLVPGLSVYGSYSEGMQASTFVQALNTNVQPETSKQAEAGFKFNINDQLTGTVAAFDIRRQNVPVVIGLGVGALSAQESKGYEADLIWQPTRNWKVIASYGHTDVRYSDSNTGTPQGNRVPGVPEDSGRFWVDYSFDWPALRGWSAGAGVYVASSQYVDNFNLYKTPGYFTVDAKIAYETEHWRAAFNVKNLTGEKYFVPFTWLGGQVARGDGRAFYGTLSYRY
;
A
#
# COMPACT_ATOMS: atom_id res chain seq x y z
N MET A 1 32.98 4.00 -53.00
CA MET A 1 32.23 4.71 -54.06
C MET A 1 30.78 4.72 -53.63
N PHE A 2 30.18 5.86 -53.60
CA PHE A 2 28.84 6.34 -53.21
C PHE A 2 28.70 6.83 -51.78
N ARG A 3 28.78 8.16 -51.71
CA ARG A 3 28.30 9.00 -50.60
C ARG A 3 26.79 9.23 -50.71
N PHE A 4 26.07 9.21 -49.60
CA PHE A 4 24.82 9.97 -49.48
C PHE A 4 24.84 10.84 -48.23
N ARG A 5 24.37 12.06 -48.41
CA ARG A 5 24.46 13.21 -47.52
C ARG A 5 23.39 13.22 -46.45
N ALA A 6 23.75 13.86 -45.37
CA ALA A 6 22.93 14.29 -44.26
C ALA A 6 21.75 15.19 -44.65
N LEU A 7 20.65 15.04 -43.90
CA LEU A 7 19.60 16.07 -43.76
C LEU A 7 19.21 16.14 -42.29
N GLY A 8 19.54 17.15 -41.64
CA GLY A 8 18.78 18.21 -41.04
C GLY A 8 18.05 17.81 -39.75
N SER A 9 18.74 18.00 -38.61
CA SER A 9 18.13 18.09 -37.27
C SER A 9 17.35 19.41 -37.15
N VAL A 10 16.04 19.32 -36.80
CA VAL A 10 15.27 20.45 -36.31
C VAL A 10 15.14 20.31 -34.81
N SER A 11 15.91 21.13 -34.09
CA SER A 11 15.82 21.29 -32.64
C SER A 11 14.63 22.20 -32.31
N PHE A 12 13.64 21.68 -31.59
CA PHE A 12 12.65 22.51 -30.90
C PHE A 12 13.13 22.71 -29.45
N ALA A 13 13.80 23.84 -29.25
CA ALA A 13 14.11 24.37 -27.94
C ALA A 13 12.94 25.28 -27.51
N ALA A 14 12.10 24.81 -26.59
CA ALA A 14 11.17 25.66 -25.85
C ALA A 14 11.84 26.07 -24.54
N LEU A 15 12.24 27.34 -24.47
CA LEU A 15 12.68 28.00 -23.24
C LEU A 15 11.53 28.09 -22.27
N LEU A 16 11.68 27.46 -21.08
CA LEU A 16 10.97 27.83 -19.89
C LEU A 16 11.90 28.74 -19.06
N ALA A 17 11.72 30.03 -19.18
CA ALA A 17 12.31 31.01 -18.28
C ALA A 17 11.54 30.99 -16.96
N VAL A 18 12.22 30.67 -15.88
CA VAL A 18 11.74 30.84 -14.50
C VAL A 18 12.10 32.27 -14.08
N PRO A 19 11.14 33.13 -13.70
CA PRO A 19 11.50 34.43 -13.14
C PRO A 19 11.97 34.28 -11.70
N GLU A 20 13.10 34.92 -11.37
CA GLU A 20 13.56 35.13 -10.01
C GLU A 20 12.52 35.94 -9.23
N VAL A 21 12.09 35.42 -8.08
CA VAL A 21 11.22 36.15 -7.16
C VAL A 21 12.08 37.12 -6.36
N VAL A 22 12.01 38.41 -6.69
CA VAL A 22 12.51 39.49 -5.86
C VAL A 22 11.54 39.67 -4.68
N LEU A 23 12.03 39.51 -3.47
CA LEU A 23 11.29 39.81 -2.24
C LEU A 23 11.07 41.33 -2.14
N ALA A 24 9.83 41.77 -2.36
CA ALA A 24 9.39 43.12 -2.07
C ALA A 24 8.95 43.24 -0.60
N GLN A 25 9.36 44.35 0.02
CA GLN A 25 9.00 44.72 1.40
C GLN A 25 7.49 44.95 1.55
N PRO A 26 6.89 44.73 2.75
CA PRO A 26 5.46 44.92 2.96
C PRO A 26 5.06 46.40 2.94
N ALA A 27 4.12 46.72 2.07
CA ALA A 27 3.43 48.00 2.05
C ALA A 27 2.22 47.94 3.03
N GLU A 28 2.12 48.95 3.90
CA GLU A 28 0.97 49.12 4.80
C GLU A 28 -0.32 49.41 4.03
N LEU A 29 -1.36 48.64 4.32
CA LEU A 29 -2.70 48.83 3.75
C LEU A 29 -3.50 49.86 4.56
N PRO A 30 -4.24 50.78 3.89
CA PRO A 30 -5.08 51.75 4.58
C PRO A 30 -6.30 51.10 5.24
N SER A 31 -6.71 51.59 6.40
CA SER A 31 -7.84 51.14 7.19
C SER A 31 -9.18 51.39 6.46
N VAL A 32 -9.97 50.29 6.29
CA VAL A 32 -11.33 50.36 5.76
C VAL A 32 -12.31 50.39 6.91
N THR A 33 -13.07 51.50 7.01
CA THR A 33 -14.18 51.64 7.97
C THR A 33 -15.43 51.01 7.35
N VAL A 34 -15.98 49.97 7.96
CA VAL A 34 -17.24 49.34 7.58
C VAL A 34 -18.37 49.97 8.38
N GLN A 35 -19.29 50.64 7.69
CA GLN A 35 -20.59 51.07 8.25
C GLN A 35 -21.62 49.92 8.12
N ALA A 36 -22.28 49.61 9.21
CA ALA A 36 -23.33 48.60 9.26
C ALA A 36 -24.65 49.13 8.66
N PRO A 37 -25.37 48.37 7.84
CA PRO A 37 -26.71 48.73 7.41
C PRO A 37 -27.76 48.35 8.46
N GLY A 38 -28.69 49.25 8.66
CA GLY A 38 -29.78 49.14 9.64
C GLY A 38 -30.80 48.05 9.37
N GLN A 39 -31.33 47.56 10.45
CA GLN A 39 -32.43 46.58 10.49
C GLN A 39 -33.73 47.20 9.97
N ARG A 40 -34.42 46.54 9.05
CA ARG A 40 -35.87 46.68 8.81
C ARG A 40 -36.57 45.35 9.12
N ARG A 41 -37.49 45.39 10.08
CA ARG A 41 -38.50 44.35 10.33
C ARG A 41 -39.58 44.44 9.27
N PRO A 42 -40.16 43.33 8.78
CA PRO A 42 -41.50 43.33 8.20
C PRO A 42 -42.54 42.81 9.19
N ASP A 43 -43.69 43.47 9.11
CA ASP A 43 -44.89 43.26 9.94
C ASP A 43 -45.58 41.91 9.68
N ILE A 44 -46.21 41.44 10.76
CA ILE A 44 -47.08 40.27 10.81
C ILE A 44 -48.46 40.68 10.29
N ALA A 45 -49.00 39.96 9.30
CA ALA A 45 -50.42 39.99 8.97
C ALA A 45 -51.07 38.62 9.25
N THR A 46 -51.88 38.58 10.28
CA THR A 46 -52.81 37.52 10.60
C THR A 46 -54.00 37.55 9.66
N VAL A 47 -54.39 36.40 9.09
CA VAL A 47 -55.76 36.17 8.62
C VAL A 47 -56.22 34.78 9.05
N ALA A 48 -57.42 34.81 9.69
CA ALA A 48 -58.12 33.69 10.28
C ALA A 48 -58.95 32.91 9.27
N GLY A 49 -59.02 31.62 9.51
CA GLY A 49 -60.20 30.72 9.46
C GLY A 49 -60.97 30.53 8.17
N ASP A 50 -61.22 29.32 7.74
CA ASP A 50 -62.50 28.69 7.89
C ASP A 50 -62.48 27.17 7.57
N ARG A 51 -63.53 26.51 8.07
CA ARG A 51 -63.73 25.06 8.22
C ARG A 51 -64.36 24.39 6.99
N SER A 52 -64.15 23.08 6.96
CA SER A 52 -65.07 22.03 6.49
C SER A 52 -65.06 21.59 5.04
N GLY A 53 -64.97 20.25 4.88
CA GLY A 53 -65.39 19.61 3.65
C GLY A 53 -64.76 18.27 3.34
N THR A 54 -65.18 17.21 4.07
CA THR A 54 -64.96 15.82 3.66
C THR A 54 -65.51 15.52 2.29
N LYS A 55 -64.71 15.12 1.31
CA LYS A 55 -65.11 14.34 0.14
C LYS A 55 -64.19 13.23 -0.20
N ARG A 56 -64.68 12.02 -0.12
CA ARG A 56 -64.22 10.72 -0.55
C ARG A 56 -63.83 10.78 -2.03
N ALA A 57 -62.53 10.67 -2.36
CA ALA A 57 -62.07 10.58 -3.74
C ALA A 57 -61.81 9.13 -4.15
N LYS A 58 -62.33 8.78 -5.30
CA LYS A 58 -62.28 7.49 -5.99
C LYS A 58 -60.81 7.12 -6.32
N ARG A 59 -60.53 5.84 -6.14
CA ARG A 59 -59.32 5.14 -6.60
C ARG A 59 -59.19 5.30 -8.12
N ALA A 60 -58.27 6.13 -8.59
CA ALA A 60 -57.85 6.21 -9.98
C ALA A 60 -56.65 5.29 -10.17
N SER A 61 -56.74 4.41 -11.16
CA SER A 61 -55.66 3.50 -11.56
C SER A 61 -54.46 4.35 -12.03
N ALA A 62 -53.31 4.14 -11.39
CA ALA A 62 -52.08 4.78 -11.78
C ALA A 62 -51.60 4.19 -13.12
N LYS A 63 -51.51 5.01 -14.14
CA LYS A 63 -50.70 4.76 -15.33
C LYS A 63 -49.22 4.66 -14.89
N PRO A 64 -48.40 3.79 -15.52
CA PRO A 64 -46.98 3.79 -15.24
C PRO A 64 -46.40 5.13 -15.66
N VAL A 65 -45.91 5.88 -14.68
CA VAL A 65 -45.07 7.06 -14.91
C VAL A 65 -43.75 6.54 -15.42
N THR A 66 -43.54 6.61 -16.71
CA THR A 66 -42.20 6.63 -17.29
C THR A 66 -41.52 7.90 -16.79
N SER A 67 -40.82 7.80 -15.67
CA SER A 67 -39.89 8.84 -15.26
C SER A 67 -38.75 8.85 -16.28
N THR A 68 -38.77 9.77 -17.21
CA THR A 68 -37.56 10.26 -17.84
C THR A 68 -36.74 10.88 -16.70
N VAL A 69 -35.90 10.08 -16.07
CA VAL A 69 -34.83 10.58 -15.23
C VAL A 69 -33.96 11.35 -16.19
N ALA A 70 -34.00 12.68 -16.11
CA ALA A 70 -33.03 13.52 -16.80
C ALA A 70 -31.64 13.03 -16.38
N ASP A 71 -30.80 12.73 -17.37
CA ASP A 71 -29.41 12.34 -17.21
C ASP A 71 -28.63 13.44 -16.48
N LYS A 72 -28.78 13.52 -15.16
CA LYS A 72 -27.81 14.24 -14.34
C LYS A 72 -26.61 13.32 -14.18
N PRO A 73 -25.39 13.79 -14.50
CA PRO A 73 -24.20 13.03 -14.26
C PRO A 73 -24.16 12.58 -12.81
N LEU A 74 -23.93 11.29 -12.58
CA LEU A 74 -23.80 10.74 -11.24
C LEU A 74 -22.49 11.24 -10.65
N THR A 75 -22.52 11.85 -9.49
CA THR A 75 -21.36 12.44 -8.81
C THR A 75 -20.86 11.53 -7.70
N ASN A 76 -19.56 11.60 -7.39
CA ASN A 76 -18.98 10.95 -6.22
C ASN A 76 -19.39 11.68 -4.92
N ALA A 77 -18.88 11.24 -3.76
CA ALA A 77 -19.15 11.85 -2.46
C ALA A 77 -18.73 13.33 -2.37
N LEU A 78 -17.84 13.80 -3.25
CA LEU A 78 -17.39 15.19 -3.39
C LEU A 78 -18.34 16.04 -4.27
N GLY A 79 -19.37 15.44 -4.85
CA GLY A 79 -20.20 16.09 -5.85
C GLY A 79 -19.56 16.17 -7.24
N THR A 80 -18.40 15.56 -7.44
CA THR A 80 -17.73 15.47 -8.72
C THR A 80 -18.25 14.30 -9.55
N TYR A 81 -18.10 14.39 -10.86
CA TYR A 81 -18.47 13.31 -11.77
C TYR A 81 -17.79 12.00 -11.42
N ASN A 82 -18.58 10.94 -11.32
CA ASN A 82 -18.07 9.58 -11.12
C ASN A 82 -18.42 8.72 -12.35
N PRO A 83 -17.47 8.53 -13.27
CA PRO A 83 -17.72 7.79 -14.52
C PRO A 83 -18.09 6.31 -14.30
N ALA A 84 -17.80 5.73 -13.11
CA ALA A 84 -18.21 4.36 -12.81
C ALA A 84 -19.74 4.19 -12.75
N LEU A 85 -20.45 5.27 -12.46
CA LEU A 85 -21.91 5.24 -12.33
C LEU A 85 -22.61 5.37 -13.67
N ASP A 86 -21.89 5.73 -14.73
CA ASP A 86 -22.42 5.86 -16.10
C ASP A 86 -22.26 4.58 -16.93
N LEU A 87 -21.77 3.49 -16.34
CA LEU A 87 -21.59 2.23 -17.05
C LEU A 87 -22.95 1.58 -17.36
N PRO A 88 -23.28 1.33 -18.62
CA PRO A 88 -24.51 0.62 -18.99
C PRO A 88 -24.54 -0.77 -18.38
N GLY A 89 -25.69 -1.13 -17.81
CA GLY A 89 -25.89 -2.45 -17.20
C GLY A 89 -25.44 -2.58 -15.73
N LEU A 90 -24.76 -1.57 -15.16
CA LEU A 90 -24.40 -1.59 -13.75
C LEU A 90 -25.63 -1.32 -12.89
N LYS A 91 -26.20 -2.37 -12.28
CA LYS A 91 -27.27 -2.25 -11.29
C LYS A 91 -26.66 -2.16 -9.91
N LEU A 92 -26.64 -0.96 -9.33
CA LEU A 92 -26.21 -0.79 -7.95
C LEU A 92 -27.31 -1.23 -6.98
N PRO A 93 -26.96 -1.92 -5.88
CA PRO A 93 -27.87 -2.16 -4.79
C PRO A 93 -28.42 -0.84 -4.22
N PRO A 94 -29.69 -0.78 -3.78
CA PRO A 94 -30.23 0.42 -3.15
C PRO A 94 -29.35 0.93 -2.00
N GLY A 95 -28.97 2.19 -2.03
CA GLY A 95 -28.14 2.83 -1.00
C GLY A 95 -26.62 2.62 -1.16
N THR A 96 -26.17 2.01 -2.24
CA THR A 96 -24.73 1.83 -2.51
C THR A 96 -24.19 3.07 -3.22
N THR A 97 -23.17 3.70 -2.63
CA THR A 97 -22.39 4.75 -3.31
C THR A 97 -21.19 4.13 -3.97
N LEU A 98 -21.12 4.14 -5.29
CA LEU A 98 -19.97 3.65 -6.03
C LEU A 98 -18.92 4.76 -6.10
N THR A 99 -17.89 4.66 -5.30
CA THR A 99 -16.75 5.57 -5.37
C THR A 99 -15.48 4.79 -5.70
N THR A 100 -14.65 5.33 -6.58
CA THR A 100 -13.36 4.72 -6.92
C THR A 100 -12.27 5.01 -5.89
N ALA A 101 -12.46 6.02 -5.06
CA ALA A 101 -11.51 6.45 -4.03
C ALA A 101 -12.18 6.86 -2.71
N GLY A 102 -13.50 6.84 -2.63
CA GLY A 102 -14.27 7.26 -1.46
C GLY A 102 -14.74 6.10 -0.58
N PRO A 103 -15.58 6.41 0.42
CA PRO A 103 -16.08 5.46 1.39
C PRO A 103 -16.80 4.27 0.74
N VAL A 104 -16.58 3.09 1.31
CA VAL A 104 -17.28 1.86 0.97
C VAL A 104 -18.19 1.49 2.13
N ASP A 105 -19.47 1.26 1.85
CA ASP A 105 -20.41 0.77 2.85
C ASP A 105 -20.24 -0.76 3.04
N GLY A 106 -20.03 -1.16 4.29
CA GLY A 106 -19.75 -2.57 4.63
C GLY A 106 -18.35 -3.05 4.18
N TYR A 107 -18.25 -4.32 3.80
CA TYR A 107 -16.98 -4.97 3.44
C TYR A 107 -16.77 -5.09 1.93
N ARG A 108 -17.81 -4.88 1.14
CA ARG A 108 -17.81 -5.12 -0.30
C ARG A 108 -17.54 -3.84 -1.10
N ALA A 109 -16.42 -3.78 -1.78
CA ALA A 109 -16.12 -2.74 -2.76
C ALA A 109 -16.49 -3.23 -4.17
N LEU A 110 -17.12 -2.37 -4.97
CA LEU A 110 -17.54 -2.71 -6.33
C LEU A 110 -16.52 -2.27 -7.39
N SER A 111 -15.64 -1.35 -7.04
CA SER A 111 -14.59 -0.84 -7.94
C SER A 111 -13.28 -0.59 -7.17
N ALA A 112 -12.18 -0.62 -7.91
CA ALA A 112 -10.85 -0.29 -7.42
C ALA A 112 -10.15 0.60 -8.46
N SER A 113 -9.79 1.81 -8.07
CA SER A 113 -9.15 2.79 -8.96
C SER A 113 -7.78 2.31 -9.45
N SER A 114 -7.08 1.52 -8.64
CA SER A 114 -5.77 0.99 -8.99
C SER A 114 -5.81 -0.12 -10.05
N ALA A 115 -6.96 -0.74 -10.31
CA ALA A 115 -7.04 -1.86 -11.24
C ALA A 115 -6.85 -1.47 -12.71
N THR A 116 -7.45 -0.36 -13.10
CA THR A 116 -7.51 0.09 -14.51
C THR A 116 -7.26 1.60 -14.68
N LYS A 117 -7.07 2.36 -13.60
CA LYS A 117 -7.08 3.85 -13.54
C LYS A 117 -8.38 4.46 -14.06
N THR A 118 -9.39 3.64 -14.30
CA THR A 118 -10.72 4.02 -14.72
C THR A 118 -11.72 3.48 -13.71
N ALA A 119 -12.91 4.02 -13.70
CA ALA A 119 -13.98 3.53 -12.85
C ALA A 119 -14.64 2.28 -13.46
N THR A 120 -13.93 1.17 -13.41
CA THR A 120 -14.39 -0.12 -13.92
C THR A 120 -14.79 -1.03 -12.77
N PRO A 121 -15.95 -1.72 -12.84
CA PRO A 121 -16.33 -2.72 -11.87
C PRO A 121 -15.27 -3.82 -11.74
N ILE A 122 -14.96 -4.25 -10.51
CA ILE A 122 -13.97 -5.30 -10.26
C ILE A 122 -14.33 -6.59 -11.01
N GLU A 123 -15.62 -6.85 -11.16
CA GLU A 123 -16.14 -8.04 -11.88
C GLU A 123 -15.72 -8.07 -13.36
N GLN A 124 -15.56 -6.90 -13.98
CA GLN A 124 -15.21 -6.76 -15.40
C GLN A 124 -13.70 -6.69 -15.66
N VAL A 125 -12.89 -6.68 -14.61
CA VAL A 125 -11.43 -6.62 -14.75
C VAL A 125 -10.84 -8.04 -14.76
N PRO A 126 -10.10 -8.45 -15.80
CA PRO A 126 -9.54 -9.80 -15.90
C PRO A 126 -8.26 -9.94 -15.04
N GLN A 127 -8.38 -9.74 -13.74
CA GLN A 127 -7.30 -9.83 -12.75
C GLN A 127 -7.89 -10.07 -11.37
N SER A 128 -7.16 -10.76 -10.50
CA SER A 128 -7.48 -10.88 -9.10
C SER A 128 -7.18 -9.57 -8.37
N ILE A 129 -8.22 -8.99 -7.77
CA ILE A 129 -8.16 -7.68 -7.07
C ILE A 129 -8.96 -7.81 -5.79
N GLN A 130 -8.38 -7.35 -4.69
CA GLN A 130 -9.06 -7.29 -3.40
C GLN A 130 -9.01 -5.88 -2.84
N VAL A 131 -10.09 -5.48 -2.20
CA VAL A 131 -10.20 -4.18 -1.52
C VAL A 131 -10.52 -4.42 -0.05
N ILE A 132 -9.74 -3.83 0.82
CA ILE A 132 -9.93 -3.84 2.27
C ILE A 132 -10.48 -2.46 2.67
N PRO A 133 -11.80 -2.31 2.87
CA PRO A 133 -12.41 -1.03 3.21
C PRO A 133 -12.10 -0.58 4.63
N ARG A 134 -12.35 0.69 4.92
CA ARG A 134 -12.22 1.28 6.25
C ARG A 134 -12.99 0.51 7.32
N SER A 135 -14.16 -0.02 7.00
CA SER A 135 -14.99 -0.82 7.92
C SER A 135 -14.27 -2.08 8.41
N VAL A 136 -13.54 -2.80 7.53
CA VAL A 136 -12.71 -3.96 7.91
C VAL A 136 -11.58 -3.53 8.85
N ILE A 137 -10.86 -2.45 8.48
CA ILE A 137 -9.76 -1.88 9.28
C ILE A 137 -10.26 -1.53 10.69
N THR A 138 -11.42 -0.90 10.77
CA THR A 138 -12.03 -0.47 12.05
C THR A 138 -12.58 -1.65 12.87
N ASP A 139 -13.27 -2.59 12.23
CA ASP A 139 -13.87 -3.73 12.91
C ASP A 139 -12.83 -4.69 13.48
N GLN A 140 -11.74 -4.91 12.76
CA GLN A 140 -10.62 -5.74 13.21
C GLN A 140 -9.61 -4.97 14.06
N ASN A 141 -9.76 -3.66 14.24
CA ASN A 141 -8.78 -2.78 14.88
C ASN A 141 -7.37 -3.00 14.31
N ASN A 142 -7.27 -2.98 12.98
CA ASN A 142 -5.97 -3.08 12.35
C ASN A 142 -5.18 -1.78 12.59
N VAL A 143 -3.99 -1.91 13.17
CA VAL A 143 -3.12 -0.76 13.48
C VAL A 143 -2.02 -0.57 12.44
N THR A 144 -1.83 -1.56 11.56
CA THR A 144 -0.81 -1.57 10.50
C THR A 144 -1.39 -2.08 9.17
N VAL A 145 -0.74 -1.71 8.05
CA VAL A 145 -1.08 -2.24 6.72
C VAL A 145 -0.85 -3.75 6.69
N THR A 146 0.22 -4.23 7.32
CA THR A 146 0.55 -5.67 7.43
C THR A 146 -0.59 -6.47 8.05
N GLU A 147 -1.23 -5.98 9.11
CA GLU A 147 -2.40 -6.64 9.69
C GLU A 147 -3.60 -6.62 8.74
N ALA A 148 -3.85 -5.50 8.09
CA ALA A 148 -4.99 -5.36 7.19
C ALA A 148 -4.91 -6.31 5.99
N ILE A 149 -3.73 -6.47 5.38
CA ILE A 149 -3.54 -7.32 4.20
C ILE A 149 -3.64 -8.82 4.49
N GLN A 150 -3.61 -9.26 5.75
CA GLN A 150 -3.91 -10.65 6.12
C GLN A 150 -5.31 -11.11 5.70
N ASN A 151 -6.21 -10.18 5.39
CA ASN A 151 -7.54 -10.49 4.86
C ASN A 151 -7.51 -10.95 3.38
N VAL A 152 -6.36 -10.91 2.72
CA VAL A 152 -6.20 -11.21 1.29
C VAL A 152 -5.34 -12.45 1.11
N SER A 153 -5.79 -13.37 0.26
CA SER A 153 -5.08 -14.62 -0.03
C SER A 153 -3.73 -14.39 -0.73
N ASN A 154 -2.73 -15.22 -0.41
CA ASN A 154 -1.37 -15.15 -0.97
C ASN A 154 -0.68 -13.78 -0.80
N VAL A 155 -1.03 -13.05 0.26
CA VAL A 155 -0.41 -11.78 0.63
C VAL A 155 0.17 -11.91 2.02
N GLN A 156 1.44 -11.58 2.18
CA GLN A 156 2.15 -11.66 3.44
C GLN A 156 2.81 -10.32 3.76
N GLY A 157 2.84 -9.97 5.03
CA GLY A 157 3.67 -8.90 5.54
C GLY A 157 4.72 -9.47 6.48
N THR A 158 5.96 -9.07 6.33
CA THR A 158 6.99 -9.36 7.32
C THR A 158 6.88 -8.34 8.42
N ASN A 159 6.68 -8.79 9.65
CA ASN A 159 6.66 -7.91 10.82
C ASN A 159 8.11 -7.53 11.16
N THR A 160 8.66 -6.58 10.42
CA THR A 160 10.02 -6.10 10.63
C THR A 160 9.98 -4.81 11.43
N LEU A 161 10.53 -4.83 12.63
CA LEU A 161 10.77 -3.65 13.43
C LEU A 161 12.02 -2.87 12.93
N GLY A 162 12.43 -3.09 11.69
CA GLY A 162 13.50 -2.35 11.01
C GLY A 162 12.99 -1.01 10.47
N ILE A 163 13.81 0.01 10.57
CA ILE A 163 13.58 1.33 9.96
C ILE A 163 14.61 1.50 8.85
N GLY A 164 14.19 1.78 7.70
CA GLY A 164 15.10 2.01 6.59
C GLY A 164 15.51 0.70 5.94
N THR A 165 15.24 0.66 4.69
CA THR A 165 15.98 -0.05 3.66
C THR A 165 15.23 0.06 2.35
N THR A 166 15.95 0.30 1.31
CA THR A 166 15.47 0.19 -0.05
C THR A 166 14.87 -1.19 -0.30
N GLY A 167 13.62 -1.23 -0.62
CA GLY A 167 12.84 -2.19 -1.39
C GLY A 167 13.02 -3.70 -1.29
N SER A 168 14.12 -4.20 -0.76
CA SER A 168 14.45 -5.63 -0.83
C SER A 168 14.41 -6.38 0.50
N PHE A 169 14.35 -5.68 1.62
CA PHE A 169 14.53 -6.29 2.93
C PHE A 169 13.27 -6.16 3.79
N GLY A 170 12.42 -7.16 3.74
CA GLY A 170 11.32 -7.28 4.69
C GLY A 170 10.11 -6.41 4.36
N GLY A 171 9.72 -6.40 3.11
CA GLY A 171 8.46 -5.80 2.65
C GLY A 171 7.29 -6.77 2.67
N MET A 172 6.19 -6.30 2.15
CA MET A 172 5.03 -7.13 1.89
C MET A 172 5.25 -7.95 0.61
N THR A 173 4.71 -9.15 0.56
CA THR A 173 4.77 -10.01 -0.62
C THR A 173 3.37 -10.31 -1.15
N VAL A 174 3.26 -10.47 -2.45
CA VAL A 174 2.07 -10.96 -3.14
C VAL A 174 2.49 -12.15 -3.98
N ARG A 175 1.82 -13.28 -3.80
CA ARG A 175 2.12 -14.55 -4.50
C ARG A 175 3.61 -14.95 -4.37
N GLY A 176 4.19 -14.67 -3.19
CA GLY A 176 5.58 -15.00 -2.85
C GLY A 176 6.65 -14.04 -3.39
N PHE A 177 6.29 -13.01 -4.15
CA PHE A 177 7.21 -11.98 -4.62
C PHE A 177 6.96 -10.64 -3.94
N SER A 178 8.02 -9.83 -3.81
CA SER A 178 7.91 -8.49 -3.22
C SER A 178 6.84 -7.67 -3.89
N ALA A 179 5.92 -7.11 -3.11
CA ALA A 179 4.88 -6.22 -3.56
C ALA A 179 5.41 -4.79 -3.63
N GLN A 180 5.08 -4.06 -4.68
CA GLN A 180 5.27 -2.62 -4.68
C GLN A 180 4.16 -1.91 -3.92
N GLN A 181 4.56 -0.91 -3.14
CA GLN A 181 3.63 -0.08 -2.40
C GLN A 181 3.33 1.20 -3.16
N TYR A 182 2.06 1.57 -3.13
CA TYR A 182 1.54 2.80 -3.72
C TYR A 182 0.75 3.58 -2.66
N LEU A 183 0.82 4.89 -2.76
CA LEU A 183 -0.03 5.81 -2.03
C LEU A 183 -0.80 6.65 -3.05
N ASP A 184 -2.13 6.53 -3.02
CA ASP A 184 -3.03 7.24 -3.93
C ASP A 184 -2.69 7.03 -5.43
N GLY A 185 -2.20 5.83 -5.76
CA GLY A 185 -1.88 5.40 -7.12
C GLY A 185 -0.52 5.87 -7.65
N LEU A 186 0.31 6.54 -6.84
CA LEU A 186 1.71 6.83 -7.14
C LEU A 186 2.64 5.93 -6.33
N ASN A 187 3.76 5.56 -6.92
CA ASN A 187 4.74 4.68 -6.26
C ASN A 187 5.20 5.28 -4.92
N ASN A 188 5.30 4.45 -3.89
CA ASN A 188 5.69 4.86 -2.54
C ASN A 188 7.09 4.31 -2.18
N MET A 189 8.06 4.47 -3.07
CA MET A 189 9.41 3.93 -2.90
C MET A 189 10.12 4.46 -1.64
N TYR A 190 9.84 5.70 -1.27
CA TYR A 190 10.43 6.38 -0.12
C TYR A 190 9.83 5.95 1.23
N ASN A 191 8.79 5.16 1.26
CA ASN A 191 8.16 4.71 2.51
C ASN A 191 7.76 3.24 2.40
N VAL A 192 8.76 2.39 2.36
CA VAL A 192 8.58 0.94 2.25
C VAL A 192 8.25 0.35 3.62
N GLY A 193 7.32 -0.58 3.64
CA GLY A 193 6.90 -1.27 4.86
C GLY A 193 5.73 -0.60 5.57
N ASP A 194 5.60 -0.88 6.84
CA ASP A 194 4.41 -0.57 7.64
C ASP A 194 4.61 0.65 8.54
N ARG A 195 5.06 1.74 7.95
CA ARG A 195 5.46 2.94 8.70
C ARG A 195 4.35 3.94 8.93
N ASP A 196 3.26 3.83 8.18
CA ASP A 196 2.18 4.79 8.24
C ASP A 196 1.04 4.36 9.15
N SER A 197 0.38 5.37 9.71
CA SER A 197 -0.87 5.21 10.41
C SER A 197 -2.02 4.89 9.45
N LEU A 198 -2.93 4.02 9.89
CA LEU A 198 -4.17 3.76 9.17
C LEU A 198 -5.27 4.81 9.42
N VAL A 199 -5.05 5.83 10.24
CA VAL A 199 -6.08 6.85 10.55
C VAL A 199 -6.52 7.61 9.29
N ASN A 200 -5.58 7.96 8.41
CA ASN A 200 -5.86 8.62 7.13
C ASN A 200 -6.26 7.65 5.99
N VAL A 201 -6.35 6.35 6.25
CA VAL A 201 -6.62 5.36 5.21
C VAL A 201 -8.12 5.14 5.05
N GLU A 202 -8.63 5.32 3.83
CA GLU A 202 -10.00 5.01 3.45
C GLU A 202 -10.15 3.53 3.08
N ARG A 203 -9.19 3.00 2.32
CA ARG A 203 -9.14 1.59 1.92
C ARG A 203 -7.75 1.20 1.44
N ILE A 204 -7.50 -0.10 1.40
CA ILE A 204 -6.28 -0.68 0.82
C ILE A 204 -6.71 -1.54 -0.36
N GLU A 205 -6.11 -1.32 -1.53
CA GLU A 205 -6.38 -2.08 -2.74
C GLU A 205 -5.17 -2.96 -3.06
N VAL A 206 -5.40 -4.26 -3.19
CA VAL A 206 -4.38 -5.25 -3.51
C VAL A 206 -4.60 -5.77 -4.91
N LEU A 207 -3.64 -5.52 -5.79
CA LEU A 207 -3.60 -6.04 -7.16
C LEU A 207 -2.59 -7.17 -7.20
N LYS A 208 -3.02 -8.34 -7.64
CA LYS A 208 -2.17 -9.51 -7.68
C LYS A 208 -1.59 -9.72 -9.09
N GLY A 209 -0.29 -9.98 -9.13
CA GLY A 209 0.48 -10.09 -10.37
C GLY A 209 1.01 -8.78 -10.94
N PRO A 210 1.86 -8.86 -12.00
CA PRO A 210 2.42 -7.69 -12.66
C PRO A 210 1.34 -6.76 -13.20
N ASN A 211 1.48 -5.46 -13.00
CA ASN A 211 0.57 -4.47 -13.55
C ASN A 211 1.34 -3.25 -14.10
N ALA A 212 2.25 -3.52 -15.03
CA ALA A 212 3.15 -2.52 -15.57
C ALA A 212 2.44 -1.45 -16.40
N ILE A 213 1.34 -1.78 -17.07
CA ILE A 213 0.68 -0.81 -17.97
C ILE A 213 0.33 0.49 -17.25
N LEU A 214 -0.19 0.38 -16.05
CA LEU A 214 -0.73 1.53 -15.35
C LEU A 214 0.23 2.11 -14.32
N TYR A 215 1.22 1.33 -13.91
CA TYR A 215 2.08 1.65 -12.78
C TYR A 215 3.54 1.64 -13.19
N GLY A 216 4.11 2.82 -13.23
CA GLY A 216 5.53 3.10 -13.30
C GLY A 216 5.91 3.99 -12.12
N GLY A 217 7.08 4.60 -12.18
CA GLY A 217 7.61 5.47 -11.13
C GLY A 217 8.52 4.73 -10.15
N GLY A 218 9.22 5.48 -9.33
CA GLY A 218 10.24 4.92 -8.45
C GLY A 218 11.24 4.07 -9.21
N ALA A 219 11.40 2.82 -8.79
CA ALA A 219 12.28 1.86 -9.46
C ALA A 219 11.62 1.12 -10.65
N GLY A 220 10.37 1.38 -10.98
CA GLY A 220 9.67 0.71 -12.09
C GLY A 220 8.27 0.21 -11.73
N SER A 221 7.86 -0.93 -12.30
CA SER A 221 6.51 -1.48 -12.16
C SER A 221 6.44 -2.72 -11.26
N PRO A 222 5.27 -3.04 -10.70
CA PRO A 222 5.09 -4.24 -9.89
C PRO A 222 5.47 -5.54 -10.62
N LEU A 223 6.19 -6.42 -9.94
CA LEU A 223 6.57 -7.74 -10.44
C LEU A 223 5.70 -8.87 -9.90
N GLY A 224 5.38 -8.86 -8.62
CA GLY A 224 4.50 -9.84 -7.95
C GLY A 224 3.10 -9.32 -7.68
N GLY A 225 2.97 -8.01 -7.50
CA GLY A 225 1.72 -7.33 -7.23
C GLY A 225 1.93 -5.94 -6.64
N ALA A 226 0.82 -5.23 -6.44
CA ALA A 226 0.80 -3.90 -5.87
C ALA A 226 -0.15 -3.80 -4.68
N ILE A 227 0.25 -3.07 -3.65
CA ILE A 227 -0.57 -2.69 -2.51
C ILE A 227 -0.71 -1.17 -2.54
N ASN A 228 -1.92 -0.71 -2.86
CA ASN A 228 -2.22 0.72 -2.94
C ASN A 228 -3.03 1.17 -1.74
N VAL A 229 -2.44 2.04 -0.94
CA VAL A 229 -3.12 2.70 0.17
C VAL A 229 -3.83 3.93 -0.36
N VAL A 230 -5.15 4.02 -0.16
CA VAL A 230 -5.99 5.13 -0.61
C VAL A 230 -6.33 6.01 0.57
N SER A 231 -5.96 7.26 0.49
CA SER A 231 -6.18 8.26 1.54
C SER A 231 -7.62 8.73 1.60
N LYS A 232 -8.05 9.14 2.79
CA LYS A 232 -9.33 9.82 2.99
C LYS A 232 -9.33 11.18 2.30
N LEU A 233 -10.39 11.49 1.56
CA LEU A 233 -10.59 12.76 0.89
C LEU A 233 -11.62 13.63 1.64
N PRO A 234 -11.58 14.97 1.46
CA PRO A 234 -12.64 15.86 1.95
C PRO A 234 -13.99 15.51 1.33
N THR A 235 -15.06 15.71 2.10
CA THR A 235 -16.45 15.53 1.66
C THR A 235 -17.25 16.81 1.88
N ASP A 236 -18.42 16.90 1.26
CA ASP A 236 -19.33 18.04 1.35
C ASP A 236 -20.15 18.10 2.65
N LYS A 237 -19.96 17.15 3.56
CA LYS A 237 -20.60 17.08 4.88
C LYS A 237 -19.58 17.33 5.96
N ALA A 238 -19.82 18.29 6.82
CA ALA A 238 -19.00 18.50 8.02
C ALA A 238 -19.06 17.25 8.90
N SER A 239 -17.91 16.81 9.39
CA SER A 239 -17.80 15.73 10.35
C SER A 239 -16.54 15.86 11.20
N LEU A 240 -16.61 15.39 12.41
CA LEU A 240 -15.50 15.28 13.34
C LEU A 240 -15.49 13.87 13.92
N GLU A 241 -14.37 13.19 13.85
CA GLU A 241 -14.11 12.00 14.65
C GLU A 241 -12.85 12.25 15.48
N THR A 242 -12.94 12.03 16.79
CA THR A 242 -11.78 12.03 17.68
C THR A 242 -11.85 10.80 18.57
N GLY A 243 -10.71 10.22 18.88
CA GLY A 243 -10.68 9.01 19.68
C GLY A 243 -9.34 8.75 20.36
N LEU A 244 -9.39 7.80 21.27
CA LEU A 244 -8.25 7.29 22.00
C LEU A 244 -8.31 5.77 22.00
N THR A 245 -7.22 5.14 21.57
CA THR A 245 -7.00 3.70 21.76
C THR A 245 -5.93 3.49 22.81
N LEU A 246 -6.24 2.66 23.79
CA LEU A 246 -5.31 2.20 24.83
C LEU A 246 -5.14 0.69 24.71
N GLY A 247 -3.95 0.19 25.02
CA GLY A 247 -3.72 -1.26 24.89
C GLY A 247 -2.56 -1.80 25.72
N THR A 248 -2.36 -3.10 25.56
CA THR A 248 -1.23 -3.82 26.15
C THR A 248 0.10 -3.23 25.68
N LYS A 249 1.18 -3.45 26.45
CA LYS A 249 2.52 -2.92 26.15
C LYS A 249 2.55 -1.39 26.12
N SER A 250 1.74 -0.76 27.00
CA SER A 250 1.64 0.71 27.08
C SER A 250 1.20 1.38 25.78
N TYR A 251 0.40 0.69 24.96
CA TYR A 251 -0.10 1.25 23.72
C TYR A 251 -1.05 2.41 23.99
N VAL A 252 -0.75 3.55 23.39
CA VAL A 252 -1.57 4.77 23.46
C VAL A 252 -1.63 5.39 22.07
N GLN A 253 -2.86 5.62 21.55
CA GLN A 253 -3.06 6.28 20.26
C GLN A 253 -4.25 7.24 20.33
N PRO A 254 -4.04 8.53 20.66
CA PRO A 254 -4.98 9.59 20.35
C PRO A 254 -5.00 9.86 18.86
N TYR A 255 -6.19 10.12 18.30
CA TYR A 255 -6.36 10.45 16.88
C TYR A 255 -7.52 11.41 16.65
N PHE A 256 -7.49 12.07 15.49
CA PHE A 256 -8.57 12.93 15.04
C PHE A 256 -8.73 12.86 13.52
N ASP A 257 -9.96 13.14 13.07
CA ASP A 257 -10.35 13.26 11.66
C ASP A 257 -11.40 14.37 11.56
N VAL A 258 -11.00 15.51 11.05
CA VAL A 258 -11.85 16.70 10.88
C VAL A 258 -12.11 16.89 9.40
N ASN A 259 -13.37 16.87 8.99
CA ASN A 259 -13.79 17.17 7.63
C ASN A 259 -14.72 18.37 7.64
N GLN A 260 -14.37 19.44 6.93
CA GLN A 260 -15.07 20.71 6.96
C GLN A 260 -15.17 21.35 5.58
N PRO A 261 -16.39 21.53 5.02
CA PRO A 261 -16.59 22.46 3.92
C PRO A 261 -16.24 23.88 4.38
N LEU A 262 -15.31 24.55 3.69
CA LEU A 262 -14.86 25.89 4.05
C LEU A 262 -15.66 27.01 3.39
N SER A 263 -16.39 26.69 2.31
CA SER A 263 -17.27 27.63 1.62
C SER A 263 -18.74 27.23 1.76
N PRO A 264 -19.68 28.20 1.83
CA PRO A 264 -21.13 27.91 1.93
C PRO A 264 -21.67 27.10 0.74
N ASP A 265 -21.13 27.32 -0.44
CA ASP A 265 -21.46 26.60 -1.67
C ASP A 265 -20.75 25.23 -1.77
N LYS A 266 -19.89 24.89 -0.78
CA LYS A 266 -19.15 23.61 -0.72
C LYS A 266 -18.24 23.38 -1.93
N THR A 267 -17.69 24.45 -2.50
CA THR A 267 -16.69 24.37 -3.57
C THR A 267 -15.27 24.28 -3.01
N VAL A 268 -15.07 24.66 -1.75
CA VAL A 268 -13.81 24.54 -1.02
C VAL A 268 -14.00 23.58 0.14
N LEU A 269 -13.35 22.44 0.09
CA LEU A 269 -13.48 21.37 1.07
C LEU A 269 -12.12 21.11 1.72
N PHE A 270 -12.11 20.87 3.02
CA PHE A 270 -10.89 20.61 3.78
C PHE A 270 -11.10 19.39 4.67
N ARG A 271 -10.07 18.54 4.74
CA ARG A 271 -9.98 17.45 5.71
C ARG A 271 -8.61 17.45 6.37
N PHE A 272 -8.58 17.21 7.65
CA PHE A 272 -7.34 17.10 8.39
C PHE A 272 -7.40 15.88 9.30
N THR A 273 -6.54 14.91 9.07
CA THR A 273 -6.40 13.73 9.91
C THR A 273 -5.05 13.73 10.60
N GLY A 274 -5.01 13.18 11.80
CA GLY A 274 -3.75 12.99 12.50
C GLY A 274 -3.85 12.03 13.67
N ASP A 275 -2.71 11.46 14.02
CA ASP A 275 -2.54 10.61 15.19
C ASP A 275 -1.12 10.67 15.73
N TYR A 276 -1.00 10.26 16.97
CA TYR A 276 0.24 9.90 17.62
C TYR A 276 0.10 8.50 18.22
N THR A 277 1.10 7.65 18.05
CA THR A 277 1.12 6.31 18.64
C THR A 277 2.40 6.14 19.44
N SER A 278 2.28 5.64 20.66
CA SER A 278 3.40 5.25 21.51
C SER A 278 3.16 3.88 22.12
N ASN A 279 4.12 2.99 22.01
CA ASN A 279 4.01 1.65 22.59
C ASN A 279 5.35 0.95 22.76
N ASN A 280 5.42 0.03 23.73
CA ASN A 280 6.45 -1.01 23.77
C ASN A 280 6.04 -2.16 22.86
N THR A 281 7.00 -2.87 22.30
CA THR A 281 6.75 -4.07 21.51
C THR A 281 6.85 -5.35 22.36
N PHE A 282 6.66 -6.51 21.75
CA PHE A 282 6.91 -7.79 22.39
C PHE A 282 8.40 -8.15 22.47
N VAL A 283 9.26 -7.44 21.76
CA VAL A 283 10.72 -7.53 21.87
C VAL A 283 11.18 -6.58 22.98
N ASP A 284 12.04 -7.06 23.87
CA ASP A 284 12.59 -6.24 24.94
C ASP A 284 13.33 -5.03 24.38
N VAL A 285 13.40 -3.93 25.14
CA VAL A 285 14.06 -2.67 24.76
C VAL A 285 13.34 -1.87 23.67
N VAL A 286 12.66 -2.52 22.71
CA VAL A 286 12.06 -1.83 21.57
C VAL A 286 10.81 -1.05 21.96
N HIS A 287 10.96 0.27 21.93
CA HIS A 287 9.87 1.24 22.12
C HIS A 287 9.65 2.04 20.84
N GLN A 288 8.41 2.16 20.42
CA GLN A 288 8.00 2.81 19.20
C GLN A 288 7.22 4.10 19.50
N ASP A 289 7.59 5.18 18.82
CA ASP A 289 6.84 6.42 18.74
C ASP A 289 6.57 6.75 17.28
N ARG A 290 5.32 7.08 16.93
CA ARG A 290 4.91 7.44 15.57
C ARG A 290 3.93 8.60 15.61
N TYR A 291 4.07 9.56 14.70
CA TYR A 291 3.01 10.52 14.40
C TYR A 291 2.76 10.64 12.91
N SER A 292 1.53 11.01 12.57
CA SER A 292 1.13 11.28 11.19
C SER A 292 0.15 12.44 11.15
N LEU A 293 0.37 13.40 10.24
CA LEU A 293 -0.48 14.57 10.01
C LEU A 293 -0.74 14.70 8.51
N ASN A 294 -2.02 14.75 8.11
CA ASN A 294 -2.42 14.68 6.70
C ASN A 294 -3.50 15.76 6.40
N PRO A 295 -3.11 17.01 6.10
CA PRO A 295 -4.02 18.02 5.61
C PRO A 295 -4.36 17.77 4.13
N THR A 296 -5.63 17.91 3.77
CA THR A 296 -6.11 17.79 2.38
C THR A 296 -7.08 18.91 2.07
N LEU A 297 -6.85 19.59 0.94
CA LEU A 297 -7.71 20.65 0.40
C LEU A 297 -8.25 20.19 -0.95
N THR A 298 -9.56 20.30 -1.15
CA THR A 298 -10.20 20.07 -2.44
C THR A 298 -10.94 21.33 -2.90
N LEU A 299 -10.64 21.76 -4.11
CA LEU A 299 -11.33 22.82 -4.83
C LEU A 299 -12.13 22.19 -5.95
N THR A 300 -13.45 22.47 -6.04
CA THR A 300 -14.33 21.86 -7.05
C THR A 300 -15.40 22.85 -7.50
N ASN A 301 -15.73 22.84 -8.78
CA ASN A 301 -16.92 23.52 -9.27
C ASN A 301 -18.17 22.64 -9.19
N LYS A 302 -18.03 21.38 -8.69
CA LYS A 302 -19.09 20.36 -8.55
C LYS A 302 -19.66 19.82 -9.86
N GLU A 303 -19.15 20.25 -10.98
CA GLU A 303 -19.64 19.85 -12.31
C GLU A 303 -18.59 18.97 -13.02
N ASP A 304 -17.50 19.56 -13.39
CA ASP A 304 -16.52 18.94 -14.28
C ASP A 304 -15.07 19.08 -13.82
N THR A 305 -14.77 19.93 -12.84
CA THR A 305 -13.39 20.26 -12.45
C THR A 305 -13.16 20.11 -10.96
N THR A 306 -12.10 19.40 -10.61
CA THR A 306 -11.66 19.23 -9.22
C THR A 306 -10.14 19.29 -9.14
N LEU A 307 -9.62 20.05 -8.16
CA LEU A 307 -8.22 20.05 -7.75
C LEU A 307 -8.13 19.62 -6.29
N THR A 308 -7.42 18.55 -6.01
CA THR A 308 -7.15 18.07 -4.65
C THR A 308 -5.66 18.18 -4.34
N ILE A 309 -5.31 18.79 -3.22
CA ILE A 309 -3.93 18.92 -2.73
C ILE A 309 -3.87 18.21 -1.38
N GLN A 310 -3.01 17.20 -1.29
CA GLN A 310 -2.80 16.36 -0.10
C GLN A 310 -1.40 16.59 0.44
N GLY A 311 -1.30 17.00 1.70
CA GLY A 311 -0.06 17.04 2.45
C GLY A 311 0.10 15.81 3.33
N ARG A 312 1.33 15.41 3.59
CA ARG A 312 1.66 14.35 4.54
C ARG A 312 2.94 14.67 5.27
N LEU A 313 2.89 14.55 6.59
CA LEU A 313 4.02 14.62 7.49
C LEU A 313 3.96 13.41 8.41
N SER A 314 4.96 12.54 8.40
CA SER A 314 5.01 11.39 9.30
C SER A 314 6.42 11.14 9.80
N ARG A 315 6.52 10.67 11.03
CA ARG A 315 7.75 10.19 11.66
C ARG A 315 7.47 8.91 12.41
N LEU A 316 8.37 7.96 12.25
CA LEU A 316 8.48 6.76 13.07
C LEU A 316 9.85 6.78 13.75
N GLU A 317 9.88 6.50 15.05
CA GLU A 317 11.11 6.41 15.86
C GLU A 317 11.04 5.17 16.74
N GLN A 318 12.08 4.33 16.69
CA GLN A 318 12.17 3.11 17.52
C GLN A 318 13.60 2.57 17.56
N GLN A 319 13.90 1.64 18.47
CA GLN A 319 15.08 0.80 18.34
C GLN A 319 14.89 -0.18 17.18
N ALA A 320 15.86 -0.26 16.27
CA ALA A 320 15.80 -1.19 15.15
C ALA A 320 16.08 -2.62 15.60
N TYR A 321 15.18 -3.53 15.29
CA TYR A 321 15.29 -4.95 15.62
C TYR A 321 15.64 -5.77 14.39
N GLN A 322 16.68 -6.59 14.49
CA GLN A 322 17.23 -7.38 13.37
C GLN A 322 16.95 -8.89 13.47
N GLY A 323 16.03 -9.27 14.36
CA GLY A 323 15.71 -10.69 14.56
C GLY A 323 16.69 -11.43 15.45
N LEU A 324 16.45 -12.73 15.59
CA LEU A 324 17.27 -13.67 16.33
C LEU A 324 17.79 -14.75 15.36
N PRO A 325 18.94 -15.39 15.64
CA PRO A 325 19.40 -16.51 14.83
C PRO A 325 18.40 -17.67 14.86
N ALA A 326 18.22 -18.35 13.72
CA ALA A 326 17.38 -19.55 13.64
C ALA A 326 17.87 -20.66 14.58
N VAL A 327 19.18 -20.82 14.71
CA VAL A 327 19.78 -21.70 15.72
C VAL A 327 19.65 -21.05 17.10
N GLY A 328 19.04 -21.74 17.99
CA GLY A 328 18.67 -21.22 19.32
C GLY A 328 17.23 -20.70 19.41
N THR A 329 16.52 -20.60 18.29
CA THR A 329 15.09 -20.25 18.28
C THR A 329 14.25 -21.37 17.68
N VAL A 330 14.24 -21.54 16.36
CA VAL A 330 13.46 -22.57 15.66
C VAL A 330 14.26 -23.87 15.45
N ALA A 331 15.57 -23.82 15.57
CA ALA A 331 16.49 -24.95 15.41
C ALA A 331 17.53 -25.01 16.55
N GLY A 332 18.30 -26.10 16.60
CA GLY A 332 19.38 -26.32 17.58
C GLY A 332 18.89 -26.96 18.89
N SER A 333 19.85 -27.26 19.78
CA SER A 333 19.63 -27.99 21.04
C SER A 333 19.31 -27.11 22.25
N PHE A 334 19.43 -25.79 22.11
CA PHE A 334 19.12 -24.80 23.16
C PHE A 334 18.04 -23.84 22.68
N ARG A 335 17.51 -23.02 23.59
CA ARG A 335 16.47 -22.04 23.28
C ARG A 335 16.81 -20.69 23.89
N LEU A 336 16.93 -19.67 23.05
CA LEU A 336 17.08 -18.26 23.43
C LEU A 336 15.74 -17.73 23.96
N ASN A 337 15.81 -16.66 24.76
CA ASN A 337 14.64 -15.88 25.08
C ASN A 337 14.03 -15.32 23.78
N PRO A 338 12.76 -15.63 23.42
CA PRO A 338 12.15 -15.15 22.20
C PRO A 338 11.96 -13.63 22.18
N ASP A 339 11.97 -12.99 23.33
CA ASP A 339 11.79 -11.55 23.50
C ASP A 339 13.11 -10.79 23.48
N LEU A 340 14.26 -11.49 23.33
CA LEU A 340 15.58 -10.93 23.39
C LEU A 340 15.79 -9.87 22.29
N TYR A 341 16.27 -8.71 22.68
CA TYR A 341 16.82 -7.70 21.80
C TYR A 341 18.34 -7.90 21.69
N ILE A 342 18.88 -7.98 20.47
CA ILE A 342 20.33 -8.05 20.25
C ILE A 342 20.88 -6.63 20.16
N GLY A 343 21.55 -6.19 21.20
CA GLY A 343 22.15 -4.88 21.33
C GLY A 343 21.98 -4.28 22.72
N PRO A 344 22.74 -3.24 23.05
CA PRO A 344 22.63 -2.55 24.32
C PRO A 344 21.31 -1.78 24.42
N SER A 345 20.73 -1.69 25.61
CA SER A 345 19.52 -0.90 25.85
C SER A 345 19.71 0.61 25.60
N SER A 346 20.97 1.06 25.60
CA SER A 346 21.37 2.44 25.32
C SER A 346 21.59 2.73 23.83
N ILE A 347 21.28 1.79 22.92
CA ILE A 347 21.42 2.03 21.48
C ILE A 347 20.56 3.24 21.06
N PRO A 348 21.10 4.14 20.23
CA PRO A 348 20.32 5.27 19.73
C PRO A 348 19.05 4.80 19.01
N LYS A 349 17.94 5.51 19.20
CA LYS A 349 16.72 5.25 18.41
C LYS A 349 16.97 5.54 16.94
N SER A 350 16.46 4.68 16.12
CA SER A 350 16.38 4.84 14.67
C SER A 350 15.12 5.60 14.31
N TYR A 351 15.12 6.36 13.21
CA TYR A 351 13.94 7.11 12.77
C TYR A 351 13.75 7.06 11.24
N SER A 352 12.53 7.32 10.83
CA SER A 352 12.15 7.57 9.43
C SER A 352 11.19 8.75 9.38
N ASP A 353 11.60 9.84 8.71
CA ASP A 353 10.80 11.03 8.44
C ASP A 353 10.33 11.02 6.99
N VAL A 354 9.05 11.32 6.77
CA VAL A 354 8.48 11.47 5.42
C VAL A 354 7.69 12.76 5.33
N LYS A 355 7.95 13.53 4.28
CA LYS A 355 7.20 14.72 3.89
C LYS A 355 6.80 14.59 2.44
N SER A 356 5.52 14.78 2.12
CA SER A 356 5.09 14.81 0.73
C SER A 356 3.92 15.75 0.48
N VAL A 357 3.84 16.22 -0.76
CA VAL A 357 2.69 16.95 -1.29
C VAL A 357 2.29 16.30 -2.59
N THR A 358 1.01 15.92 -2.69
CA THR A 358 0.41 15.35 -3.91
C THR A 358 -0.70 16.28 -4.39
N ALA A 359 -0.68 16.63 -5.66
CA ALA A 359 -1.74 17.37 -6.34
C ALA A 359 -2.41 16.49 -7.38
N THR A 360 -3.73 16.42 -7.35
CA THR A 360 -4.55 15.70 -8.34
C THR A 360 -5.53 16.68 -8.96
N PHE A 361 -5.49 16.83 -10.27
CA PHE A 361 -6.43 17.64 -11.05
C PHE A 361 -7.22 16.73 -11.97
N ASP A 362 -8.54 16.81 -11.87
CA ASP A 362 -9.51 16.08 -12.68
C ASP A 362 -10.35 17.10 -13.45
N HIS A 363 -10.50 16.87 -14.76
CA HIS A 363 -11.38 17.69 -15.60
C HIS A 363 -12.11 16.84 -16.63
N ARG A 364 -13.40 17.04 -16.76
CA ARG A 364 -14.24 16.43 -17.78
C ARG A 364 -14.58 17.46 -18.84
N PHE A 365 -14.09 17.28 -20.04
CA PHE A 365 -14.36 18.20 -21.17
C PHE A 365 -15.80 18.07 -21.69
N ASP A 366 -16.27 16.80 -21.78
CA ASP A 366 -17.59 16.45 -22.28
C ASP A 366 -17.97 15.03 -21.80
N PRO A 367 -19.11 14.45 -22.18
CA PRO A 367 -19.50 13.08 -21.79
C PRO A 367 -18.55 11.98 -22.28
N ILE A 368 -17.70 12.27 -23.27
CA ILE A 368 -16.75 11.31 -23.86
C ILE A 368 -15.36 11.45 -23.19
N TRP A 369 -14.85 12.68 -23.07
CA TRP A 369 -13.48 12.96 -22.74
C TRP A 369 -13.29 13.48 -21.32
N SER A 370 -12.40 12.86 -20.58
CA SER A 370 -11.92 13.36 -19.29
C SER A 370 -10.40 13.29 -19.18
N PHE A 371 -9.84 14.19 -18.42
CA PHE A 371 -8.41 14.32 -18.17
C PHE A 371 -8.12 14.26 -16.67
N ASN A 372 -7.09 13.51 -16.30
CA ASN A 372 -6.56 13.49 -14.95
C ASN A 372 -5.05 13.74 -15.02
N ILE A 373 -4.53 14.52 -14.11
CA ILE A 373 -3.10 14.59 -13.84
C ILE A 373 -2.84 14.54 -12.35
N LYS A 374 -1.89 13.69 -11.99
CA LYS A 374 -1.41 13.57 -10.62
C LYS A 374 0.07 13.87 -10.57
N ALA A 375 0.48 14.73 -9.65
CA ALA A 375 1.87 15.09 -9.42
C ALA A 375 2.20 14.98 -7.93
N ARG A 376 3.40 14.50 -7.61
CA ARG A 376 3.89 14.40 -6.23
C ARG A 376 5.34 14.85 -6.13
N TRP A 377 5.60 15.56 -5.04
CA TRP A 377 6.93 15.73 -4.48
C TRP A 377 6.97 15.03 -3.13
N ALA A 378 8.06 14.29 -2.86
CA ALA A 378 8.29 13.64 -1.58
C ALA A 378 9.77 13.71 -1.17
N ASP A 379 10.02 13.78 0.14
CA ASP A 379 11.33 13.77 0.77
C ASP A 379 11.27 12.82 1.97
N GLN A 380 12.21 11.88 2.01
CA GLN A 380 12.37 10.94 3.11
C GLN A 380 13.79 10.98 3.63
N ASN A 381 13.92 10.95 4.98
CA ASN A 381 15.17 10.69 5.66
C ASN A 381 14.98 9.54 6.64
N ALA A 382 15.82 8.53 6.56
CA ALA A 382 15.85 7.43 7.52
C ALA A 382 17.27 7.22 8.02
N ASP A 383 17.37 7.00 9.32
CA ASP A 383 18.61 6.72 10.04
C ASP A 383 18.36 5.52 10.95
N GLN A 384 19.04 4.42 10.67
CA GLN A 384 18.89 3.19 11.44
C GLN A 384 20.23 2.81 12.05
N ARG A 385 20.21 2.56 13.36
CA ARG A 385 21.32 1.98 14.12
C ARG A 385 20.87 0.68 14.72
N SER A 386 21.66 -0.36 14.50
CA SER A 386 21.36 -1.70 15.01
C SER A 386 22.62 -2.49 15.30
N GLN A 387 22.49 -3.44 16.21
CA GLN A 387 23.45 -4.51 16.41
C GLN A 387 22.80 -5.84 16.04
N THR A 388 23.52 -6.71 15.36
CA THR A 388 22.97 -8.00 14.89
C THR A 388 24.03 -9.08 14.88
N THR A 389 23.61 -10.34 14.83
CA THR A 389 24.51 -11.47 14.70
C THR A 389 25.12 -11.51 13.29
N LEU A 390 26.43 -11.73 13.23
CA LEU A 390 27.17 -11.95 11.99
C LEU A 390 27.29 -13.46 11.69
N SER A 391 27.82 -14.22 12.66
CA SER A 391 27.98 -15.67 12.57
C SER A 391 28.09 -16.28 13.97
N ALA A 392 27.92 -17.61 14.08
CA ALA A 392 28.37 -18.33 15.29
C ALA A 392 29.87 -18.15 15.48
N ALA A 393 30.29 -17.94 16.72
CA ALA A 393 31.71 -17.78 17.04
C ALA A 393 32.40 -19.18 17.13
N PRO A 394 33.27 -19.55 16.20
CA PRO A 394 33.73 -20.96 16.07
C PRO A 394 34.53 -21.47 17.25
N ASP A 395 35.22 -20.60 17.95
CA ASP A 395 36.10 -20.95 19.10
C ASP A 395 35.38 -20.86 20.46
N PHE A 396 34.05 -20.64 20.45
CA PHE A 396 33.25 -20.44 21.63
C PHE A 396 32.11 -21.46 21.73
N PRO A 397 31.39 -21.57 22.88
CA PRO A 397 30.21 -22.38 23.00
C PRO A 397 29.16 -22.04 21.91
N PRO A 398 28.34 -22.99 21.47
CA PRO A 398 27.37 -22.78 20.38
C PRO A 398 26.29 -21.72 20.68
N THR A 399 26.24 -21.21 21.92
CA THR A 399 25.40 -20.12 22.36
C THR A 399 26.02 -18.73 22.15
N THR A 400 27.26 -18.67 21.69
CA THR A 400 28.04 -17.44 21.50
C THR A 400 28.09 -17.04 20.03
N TRP A 401 27.82 -15.78 19.76
CA TRP A 401 27.73 -15.22 18.41
C TRP A 401 28.66 -14.02 18.25
N SER A 402 29.38 -13.99 17.15
CA SER A 402 30.02 -12.76 16.68
C SER A 402 28.93 -11.78 16.25
N LEU A 403 29.05 -10.54 16.69
CA LEU A 403 28.10 -9.48 16.37
C LEU A 403 28.72 -8.46 15.41
N GLN A 404 27.89 -7.63 14.83
CA GLN A 404 28.26 -6.45 14.06
C GLN A 404 27.37 -5.28 14.43
N ASN A 405 27.94 -4.08 14.45
CA ASN A 405 27.18 -2.85 14.46
C ASN A 405 26.84 -2.46 13.03
N ILE A 406 25.63 -1.98 12.80
CA ILE A 406 25.16 -1.56 11.48
C ILE A 406 24.55 -0.18 11.59
N GLU A 407 24.94 0.68 10.67
CA GLU A 407 24.29 1.95 10.38
C GLU A 407 23.73 1.93 8.97
N VAL A 408 22.44 2.34 8.81
CA VAL A 408 21.83 2.56 7.51
C VAL A 408 21.33 4.00 7.49
N LEU A 409 21.88 4.80 6.61
CA LEU A 409 21.36 6.13 6.28
C LEU A 409 20.70 6.07 4.89
N GLN A 410 19.52 6.68 4.77
CA GLN A 410 18.83 6.78 3.51
C GLN A 410 18.15 8.14 3.37
N MET A 411 18.49 8.87 2.32
CA MET A 411 17.88 10.14 1.95
C MET A 411 17.32 10.02 0.54
N GLN A 412 16.01 10.03 0.41
CA GLN A 412 15.34 9.91 -0.88
C GLN A 412 14.49 11.15 -1.16
N ARG A 413 14.58 11.63 -2.41
CA ARG A 413 13.66 12.66 -2.95
C ARG A 413 13.02 12.14 -4.21
N GLU A 414 11.72 12.33 -4.32
CA GLU A 414 10.94 11.93 -5.47
C GLU A 414 10.18 13.11 -6.06
N ILE A 415 10.18 13.18 -7.40
CA ILE A 415 9.24 13.96 -8.19
C ILE A 415 8.58 12.99 -9.16
N SER A 416 7.25 12.91 -9.12
CA SER A 416 6.46 12.06 -10.01
C SER A 416 5.31 12.83 -10.63
N VAL A 417 5.07 12.61 -11.92
CA VAL A 417 3.94 13.20 -12.67
C VAL A 417 3.31 12.13 -13.55
N ASN A 418 1.97 12.07 -13.54
CA ASN A 418 1.21 11.07 -14.29
C ASN A 418 -0.06 11.69 -14.89
N PRO A 419 0.00 12.29 -16.10
CA PRO A 419 -1.16 12.71 -16.86
C PRO A 419 -1.79 11.52 -17.59
N ASN A 420 -3.13 11.52 -17.68
CA ASN A 420 -3.87 10.58 -18.52
C ASN A 420 -5.14 11.22 -19.10
N LEU A 421 -5.57 10.68 -20.22
CA LEU A 421 -6.77 11.03 -20.94
C LEU A 421 -7.62 9.78 -21.08
N GLU A 422 -8.88 9.88 -20.71
CA GLU A 422 -9.87 8.81 -20.83
C GLU A 422 -10.95 9.23 -21.85
N ALA A 423 -11.35 8.27 -22.71
CA ALA A 423 -12.49 8.44 -23.60
C ALA A 423 -13.49 7.31 -23.40
N ARG A 424 -14.76 7.65 -23.26
CA ARG A 424 -15.89 6.72 -23.18
C ARG A 424 -16.78 6.85 -24.41
N PHE A 425 -16.95 5.77 -25.13
CA PHE A 425 -17.74 5.82 -26.37
C PHE A 425 -18.38 4.47 -26.68
N ARG A 426 -19.44 4.51 -27.49
CA ARG A 426 -20.08 3.30 -28.04
C ARG A 426 -19.75 3.14 -29.50
N LEU A 427 -19.47 1.91 -29.90
CA LEU A 427 -19.28 1.54 -31.31
C LEU A 427 -20.04 0.25 -31.60
N GLY A 428 -21.19 0.39 -32.26
CA GLY A 428 -22.09 -0.74 -32.48
C GLY A 428 -22.51 -1.43 -31.16
N PRO A 429 -22.28 -2.74 -30.99
CA PRO A 429 -22.66 -3.45 -29.78
C PRO A 429 -21.65 -3.31 -28.63
N THR A 430 -20.63 -2.45 -28.76
CA THR A 430 -19.57 -2.33 -27.77
C THR A 430 -19.66 -1.04 -27.01
N ASN A 431 -19.47 -1.13 -25.68
CA ASN A 431 -19.19 0.00 -24.79
C ASN A 431 -17.69 0.02 -24.52
N ASN A 432 -17.03 1.14 -24.79
CA ASN A 432 -15.59 1.23 -24.79
C ASN A 432 -15.10 2.30 -23.81
N VAL A 433 -14.03 1.97 -23.06
CA VAL A 433 -13.25 2.92 -22.28
C VAL A 433 -11.82 2.84 -22.78
N TRP A 434 -11.36 3.92 -23.38
CA TRP A 434 -9.98 4.07 -23.84
C TRP A 434 -9.23 4.99 -22.92
N LEU A 435 -8.14 4.49 -22.34
CA LEU A 435 -7.23 5.26 -21.49
C LEU A 435 -5.88 5.36 -22.20
N THR A 436 -5.32 6.56 -22.29
CA THR A 436 -3.94 6.80 -22.73
C THR A 436 -3.28 7.77 -21.78
N GLY A 437 -1.99 7.61 -21.55
CA GLY A 437 -1.28 8.49 -20.63
C GLY A 437 0.23 8.32 -20.69
N ALA A 438 0.86 9.16 -19.90
CA ALA A 438 2.30 9.14 -19.69
C ALA A 438 2.59 9.17 -18.18
N ASP A 439 3.78 8.78 -17.81
CA ASP A 439 4.31 9.06 -16.49
C ASP A 439 5.81 9.35 -16.55
N TYR A 440 6.22 10.12 -15.57
CA TYR A 440 7.60 10.46 -15.31
C TYR A 440 7.84 10.40 -13.81
N SER A 441 8.90 9.76 -13.40
CA SER A 441 9.38 9.81 -12.02
C SER A 441 10.89 9.94 -11.99
N ARG A 442 11.38 10.79 -11.12
CA ARG A 442 12.80 10.91 -10.79
C ARG A 442 12.96 10.76 -9.28
N VAL A 443 13.72 9.76 -8.87
CA VAL A 443 14.11 9.54 -7.49
C VAL A 443 15.61 9.72 -7.36
N THR A 444 16.05 10.61 -6.48
CA THR A 444 17.44 10.66 -6.03
C THR A 444 17.53 9.90 -4.71
N ASP A 445 18.45 8.97 -4.61
CA ASP A 445 18.67 8.14 -3.43
C ASP A 445 20.15 8.23 -3.03
N ARG A 446 20.38 8.79 -1.84
CA ARG A 446 21.66 8.75 -1.15
C ARG A 446 21.53 7.81 0.02
N SER A 447 22.16 6.68 -0.06
CA SER A 447 22.04 5.71 1.00
C SER A 447 23.36 4.98 1.23
N HIS A 448 23.65 4.73 2.50
CA HIS A 448 24.70 3.80 2.83
C HIS A 448 24.22 2.80 3.89
N MET A 449 24.85 1.64 3.86
CA MET A 449 24.72 0.61 4.85
C MET A 449 26.12 0.13 5.20
N ASN A 450 26.61 0.61 6.31
CA ASN A 450 27.93 0.33 6.82
C ASN A 450 27.85 -0.56 8.05
N ALA A 451 28.89 -1.37 8.26
CA ALA A 451 29.02 -2.22 9.41
C ALA A 451 30.40 -2.10 10.04
N ASP A 452 30.48 -2.35 11.33
CA ASP A 452 31.72 -2.69 12.04
C ASP A 452 31.63 -4.16 12.49
N LEU A 453 32.49 -5.00 11.91
CA LEU A 453 32.52 -6.45 12.15
C LEU A 453 33.31 -6.81 13.41
N GLY A 454 33.95 -5.83 14.07
CA GLY A 454 34.84 -6.00 15.21
C GLY A 454 34.14 -6.09 16.57
N VAL A 455 32.82 -6.26 16.61
CA VAL A 455 32.09 -6.39 17.87
C VAL A 455 32.43 -7.71 18.56
N LEU A 456 32.72 -7.65 19.85
CA LEU A 456 33.09 -8.82 20.67
C LEU A 456 31.98 -9.90 20.63
N PRO A 457 32.33 -11.19 20.62
CA PRO A 457 31.38 -12.28 20.73
C PRO A 457 30.55 -12.21 22.03
N VAL A 458 29.28 -12.54 21.94
CA VAL A 458 28.31 -12.49 23.06
C VAL A 458 27.63 -13.84 23.20
N ASP A 459 27.60 -14.40 24.41
CA ASP A 459 26.74 -15.54 24.74
C ASP A 459 25.28 -15.05 24.85
N LEU A 460 24.46 -15.41 23.90
CA LEU A 460 23.06 -14.96 23.83
C LEU A 460 22.12 -15.73 24.78
N LEU A 461 22.58 -16.86 25.37
CA LEU A 461 21.78 -17.70 26.25
C LEU A 461 21.94 -17.33 27.72
N ASN A 462 23.16 -17.07 28.17
CA ASN A 462 23.48 -16.95 29.59
C ASN A 462 23.73 -15.47 29.96
N ASN A 463 22.63 -14.73 30.24
CA ASN A 463 22.66 -13.30 30.61
C ASN A 463 23.51 -12.45 29.65
N PRO A 464 23.06 -12.26 28.41
CA PRO A 464 23.85 -11.57 27.39
C PRO A 464 24.20 -10.14 27.82
N VAL A 465 25.50 -9.83 27.76
CA VAL A 465 26.03 -8.49 28.03
C VAL A 465 26.53 -7.91 26.69
N PHE A 466 25.81 -6.91 26.21
CA PHE A 466 26.17 -6.28 24.95
C PHE A 466 27.18 -5.14 25.17
N PRO A 467 28.13 -4.96 24.22
CA PRO A 467 29.07 -3.87 24.27
C PRO A 467 28.41 -2.50 24.33
N THR A 468 28.86 -1.64 25.23
CA THR A 468 28.37 -0.27 25.41
C THR A 468 29.54 0.71 25.53
N PRO A 469 29.43 1.94 24.96
CA PRO A 469 28.31 2.42 24.14
C PRO A 469 28.29 1.74 22.77
N TYR A 470 27.13 1.79 22.08
CA TYR A 470 27.07 1.51 20.66
C TYR A 470 27.99 2.49 19.91
N THR A 471 28.74 1.97 18.96
CA THR A 471 29.66 2.78 18.13
C THR A 471 29.22 2.68 16.67
N ASP A 472 29.02 3.83 16.02
CA ASP A 472 28.72 3.88 14.60
C ASP A 472 29.90 3.31 13.80
N PRO A 473 29.64 2.51 12.73
CA PRO A 473 30.66 2.05 11.82
C PRO A 473 31.43 3.23 11.22
N SER A 474 32.76 3.12 11.20
CA SER A 474 33.62 4.19 10.70
C SER A 474 34.69 3.64 9.76
N PRO A 475 34.96 4.28 8.60
CA PRO A 475 36.05 3.91 7.72
C PRO A 475 37.44 3.89 8.39
N ALA A 476 37.57 4.56 9.56
CA ALA A 476 38.81 4.52 10.36
C ALA A 476 38.95 3.22 11.17
N SER A 477 37.88 2.43 11.34
CA SER A 477 37.96 1.12 12.00
C SER A 477 38.60 0.09 11.12
N PRO A 478 39.55 -0.74 11.63
CA PRO A 478 40.15 -1.84 10.84
C PRO A 478 39.15 -2.95 10.49
N THR A 479 37.98 -2.96 11.13
CA THR A 479 36.89 -3.92 10.93
C THR A 479 35.69 -3.30 10.20
N PHE A 480 35.88 -2.09 9.68
CA PHE A 480 34.89 -1.41 8.87
C PHE A 480 34.56 -2.21 7.60
N PHE A 481 33.28 -2.26 7.30
CA PHE A 481 32.75 -2.92 6.12
C PHE A 481 31.59 -2.12 5.54
N SER A 482 31.65 -1.80 4.26
CA SER A 482 30.52 -1.19 3.57
C SER A 482 29.74 -2.25 2.81
N TYR A 483 28.48 -2.45 3.15
CA TYR A 483 27.58 -3.28 2.35
C TYR A 483 27.15 -2.52 1.08
N THR A 484 26.93 -1.23 1.18
CA THR A 484 26.63 -0.33 0.06
C THR A 484 26.81 1.12 0.53
N ASP A 485 27.30 1.98 -0.36
CA ASP A 485 27.36 3.42 -0.17
C ASP A 485 27.14 4.09 -1.50
N VAL A 486 25.92 4.57 -1.75
CA VAL A 486 25.47 4.94 -3.08
C VAL A 486 24.88 6.32 -3.18
N ASP A 487 25.19 6.97 -4.28
CA ASP A 487 24.46 8.09 -4.85
C ASP A 487 23.79 7.60 -6.15
N SER A 488 22.46 7.43 -6.10
CA SER A 488 21.70 6.89 -7.23
C SER A 488 20.64 7.87 -7.73
N VAL A 489 20.42 7.86 -9.03
CA VAL A 489 19.31 8.56 -9.66
C VAL A 489 18.53 7.57 -10.51
N TYR A 490 17.30 7.31 -10.10
CA TYR A 490 16.36 6.48 -10.87
C TYR A 490 15.45 7.41 -11.67
N THR A 491 15.46 7.29 -12.98
CA THR A 491 14.55 8.02 -13.87
C THR A 491 13.69 7.00 -14.62
N THR A 492 12.40 7.01 -14.35
CA THR A 492 11.44 6.15 -15.05
C THR A 492 10.52 7.01 -15.91
N LYS A 493 10.26 6.54 -17.13
CA LYS A 493 9.35 7.15 -18.09
C LYS A 493 8.44 6.07 -18.67
N GLY A 494 7.19 6.43 -18.90
CA GLY A 494 6.24 5.52 -19.53
C GLY A 494 5.27 6.23 -20.44
N LEU A 495 4.99 5.61 -21.57
CA LEU A 495 3.81 5.90 -22.39
C LEU A 495 2.94 4.68 -22.40
N TYR A 496 1.66 4.83 -22.13
CA TYR A 496 0.75 3.70 -22.06
C TYR A 496 -0.58 3.98 -22.71
N THR A 497 -1.18 2.92 -23.24
CA THR A 497 -2.54 2.95 -23.75
C THR A 497 -3.25 1.64 -23.40
N GLN A 498 -4.53 1.73 -23.10
CA GLN A 498 -5.38 0.60 -22.73
C GLN A 498 -6.78 0.81 -23.28
N LEU A 499 -7.34 -0.22 -23.91
CA LEU A 499 -8.73 -0.27 -24.32
C LEU A 499 -9.45 -1.33 -23.50
N GLN A 500 -10.59 -0.97 -22.95
CA GLN A 500 -11.55 -1.85 -22.32
C GLN A 500 -12.81 -1.83 -23.18
N SER A 501 -13.29 -2.99 -23.61
CA SER A 501 -14.47 -3.12 -24.44
C SER A 501 -15.42 -4.12 -23.84
N THR A 502 -16.66 -3.69 -23.57
CA THR A 502 -17.74 -4.58 -23.18
C THR A 502 -18.62 -4.85 -24.41
N ILE A 503 -18.69 -6.12 -24.81
CA ILE A 503 -19.36 -6.58 -26.03
C ILE A 503 -20.63 -7.32 -25.63
N TYR A 504 -21.78 -6.89 -26.13
CA TYR A 504 -23.11 -7.43 -25.81
C TYR A 504 -23.37 -7.57 -24.31
N ASP A 505 -22.80 -6.65 -23.49
CA ASP A 505 -22.89 -6.63 -22.02
C ASP A 505 -22.53 -7.96 -21.32
N ARG A 506 -21.73 -8.81 -21.99
CA ARG A 506 -21.34 -10.15 -21.50
C ARG A 506 -19.84 -10.46 -21.62
N LEU A 507 -19.18 -9.95 -22.64
CA LEU A 507 -17.75 -10.19 -22.85
C LEU A 507 -16.99 -8.89 -22.61
N HIS A 508 -16.18 -8.86 -21.57
CA HIS A 508 -15.35 -7.72 -21.21
C HIS A 508 -13.90 -8.02 -21.61
N VAL A 509 -13.38 -7.28 -22.56
CA VAL A 509 -12.01 -7.44 -23.07
C VAL A 509 -11.17 -6.25 -22.62
N LEU A 510 -9.98 -6.52 -22.13
CA LEU A 510 -8.97 -5.53 -21.77
C LEU A 510 -7.72 -5.83 -22.58
N ALA A 511 -7.21 -4.84 -23.30
CA ALA A 511 -5.94 -4.92 -24.01
C ALA A 511 -5.18 -3.60 -23.87
N GLY A 512 -3.89 -3.69 -23.62
CA GLY A 512 -3.06 -2.51 -23.51
C GLY A 512 -1.57 -2.83 -23.61
N VAL A 513 -0.79 -1.78 -23.77
CA VAL A 513 0.67 -1.82 -23.85
C VAL A 513 1.26 -0.57 -23.19
N ARG A 514 2.37 -0.76 -22.51
CA ARG A 514 3.23 0.31 -22.00
C ARG A 514 4.59 0.22 -22.64
N LEU A 515 5.08 1.32 -23.17
CA LEU A 515 6.50 1.51 -23.46
C LEU A 515 7.15 2.09 -22.20
N ALA A 516 7.89 1.27 -21.47
CA ALA A 516 8.55 1.62 -20.22
C ALA A 516 10.05 1.83 -20.46
N SER A 517 10.58 2.95 -19.99
CA SER A 517 12.02 3.23 -19.95
C SER A 517 12.45 3.41 -18.50
N ILE A 518 13.52 2.73 -18.13
CA ILE A 518 14.20 2.86 -16.84
C ILE A 518 15.65 3.24 -17.11
N ASN A 519 16.05 4.40 -16.62
CA ASN A 519 17.44 4.83 -16.59
C ASN A 519 17.90 4.91 -15.14
N ILE A 520 19.05 4.33 -14.86
CA ILE A 520 19.69 4.35 -13.55
C ILE A 520 21.09 4.92 -13.74
N ASP A 521 21.37 5.99 -13.03
CA ASP A 521 22.72 6.49 -12.80
C ASP A 521 23.09 6.17 -11.35
N TYR A 522 24.19 5.47 -11.17
CA TYR A 522 24.55 4.87 -9.89
C TYR A 522 26.02 5.06 -9.63
N VAL A 523 26.37 5.66 -8.51
CA VAL A 523 27.74 5.81 -8.03
C VAL A 523 27.88 5.05 -6.73
N GLU A 524 28.67 3.99 -6.70
CA GLU A 524 29.09 3.29 -5.49
C GLU A 524 30.34 3.97 -4.96
N ASN A 525 30.26 4.63 -3.79
CA ASN A 525 31.37 5.40 -3.22
C ASN A 525 32.39 4.50 -2.56
N TYR A 526 31.95 3.37 -2.00
CA TYR A 526 32.80 2.37 -1.33
C TYR A 526 32.48 0.99 -1.90
N PRO A 527 32.99 0.66 -3.12
CA PRO A 527 32.79 -0.67 -3.65
C PRO A 527 33.37 -1.71 -2.71
N PHE A 528 32.65 -2.80 -2.56
CA PHE A 528 32.98 -3.90 -1.69
C PHE A 528 34.41 -4.40 -1.93
N SER A 529 35.37 -3.96 -1.12
CA SER A 529 36.68 -4.59 -0.93
C SER A 529 37.33 -4.07 0.34
N LEU A 530 37.84 -4.95 1.15
CA LEU A 530 38.63 -4.60 2.32
C LEU A 530 39.83 -3.73 1.90
N GLY A 531 39.74 -2.41 2.08
CA GLY A 531 40.83 -1.47 2.00
C GLY A 531 41.07 -0.74 0.68
N VAL A 532 40.24 -0.87 -0.34
CA VAL A 532 40.32 -0.07 -1.59
C VAL A 532 39.07 0.71 -1.83
N PHE A 533 39.14 2.01 -1.61
CA PHE A 533 37.97 2.94 -1.76
C PHE A 533 38.14 3.76 -3.04
N SER A 534 37.69 3.23 -4.14
CA SER A 534 37.60 3.99 -5.41
C SER A 534 36.15 4.02 -5.84
N PRO A 535 35.52 5.20 -5.98
CA PRO A 535 34.16 5.29 -6.49
C PRO A 535 34.02 4.62 -7.85
N THR A 536 32.98 3.82 -8.01
CA THR A 536 32.67 3.14 -9.26
C THR A 536 31.31 3.60 -9.77
N GLN A 537 31.26 4.03 -11.03
CA GLN A 537 30.02 4.47 -11.66
C GLN A 537 29.45 3.34 -12.52
N PHE A 538 28.17 3.11 -12.36
CA PHE A 538 27.37 2.20 -13.17
C PHE A 538 26.18 2.93 -13.76
N GLY A 539 25.71 2.47 -14.91
CA GLY A 539 24.50 2.98 -15.52
C GLY A 539 23.75 1.87 -16.25
N SER A 540 22.45 1.98 -16.29
CA SER A 540 21.61 1.10 -17.07
C SER A 540 20.50 1.93 -17.71
N ASP A 541 20.32 1.77 -19.01
CA ASP A 541 19.20 2.35 -19.76
C ASP A 541 18.48 1.22 -20.49
N THR A 542 17.27 0.96 -20.09
CA THR A 542 16.49 -0.12 -20.66
C THR A 542 15.09 0.36 -21.01
N THR A 543 14.70 0.15 -22.26
CA THR A 543 13.35 0.42 -22.76
C THR A 543 12.71 -0.86 -23.26
N ARG A 544 11.48 -1.16 -22.80
CA ARG A 544 10.71 -2.36 -23.18
C ARG A 544 9.24 -2.04 -23.37
N ALA A 545 8.61 -2.77 -24.29
CA ALA A 545 7.16 -2.83 -24.40
C ALA A 545 6.63 -3.93 -23.46
N LEU A 546 5.73 -3.56 -22.58
CA LEU A 546 5.13 -4.43 -21.56
C LEU A 546 3.63 -4.58 -21.87
N PRO A 547 3.21 -5.71 -22.43
CA PRO A 547 1.80 -5.95 -22.76
C PRO A 547 0.99 -6.37 -21.54
N ARG A 548 -0.32 -6.11 -21.60
CA ARG A 548 -1.35 -6.66 -20.74
C ARG A 548 -2.59 -6.93 -21.57
N PHE A 549 -3.14 -8.12 -21.48
CA PHE A 549 -4.41 -8.44 -22.12
C PHE A 549 -5.17 -9.49 -21.31
N GLY A 550 -6.47 -9.47 -21.44
CA GLY A 550 -7.33 -10.44 -20.79
C GLY A 550 -8.80 -10.24 -21.17
N ALA A 551 -9.60 -11.18 -20.77
CA ALA A 551 -11.04 -11.13 -20.97
C ALA A 551 -11.79 -11.72 -19.78
N VAL A 552 -13.00 -11.22 -19.56
CA VAL A 552 -13.99 -11.76 -18.62
C VAL A 552 -15.23 -12.09 -19.42
N LEU A 553 -15.73 -13.31 -19.31
CA LEU A 553 -16.98 -13.75 -19.93
C LEU A 553 -18.02 -14.08 -18.85
N ASP A 554 -19.11 -13.36 -18.86
CA ASP A 554 -20.26 -13.64 -18.00
C ASP A 554 -20.98 -14.91 -18.49
N LEU A 555 -20.89 -15.99 -17.74
CA LEU A 555 -21.50 -17.28 -18.05
C LEU A 555 -23.00 -17.24 -17.77
N VAL A 556 -23.33 -16.80 -16.57
CA VAL A 556 -24.70 -16.55 -16.08
C VAL A 556 -24.70 -15.31 -15.18
N PRO A 557 -25.83 -14.69 -14.87
CA PRO A 557 -25.86 -13.57 -13.94
C PRO A 557 -25.17 -13.90 -12.63
N GLY A 558 -24.16 -13.11 -12.28
CA GLY A 558 -23.39 -13.26 -11.06
C GLY A 558 -22.26 -14.31 -11.09
N LEU A 559 -21.96 -14.92 -12.23
CA LEU A 559 -20.81 -15.83 -12.40
C LEU A 559 -20.10 -15.57 -13.72
N SER A 560 -18.82 -15.27 -13.64
CA SER A 560 -17.96 -15.00 -14.79
C SER A 560 -16.69 -15.86 -14.75
N VAL A 561 -16.16 -16.21 -15.91
CA VAL A 561 -14.83 -16.81 -16.07
C VAL A 561 -13.90 -15.77 -16.69
N TYR A 562 -12.63 -15.77 -16.29
CA TYR A 562 -11.65 -14.87 -16.87
C TYR A 562 -10.30 -15.53 -17.11
N GLY A 563 -9.52 -14.90 -17.99
CA GLY A 563 -8.12 -15.22 -18.20
C GLY A 563 -7.34 -13.97 -18.58
N SER A 564 -6.08 -13.89 -18.18
CA SER A 564 -5.21 -12.74 -18.46
C SER A 564 -3.74 -13.11 -18.55
N TYR A 565 -3.00 -12.22 -19.23
CA TYR A 565 -1.56 -12.19 -19.30
C TYR A 565 -1.05 -10.78 -19.04
N SER A 566 0.04 -10.65 -18.27
CA SER A 566 0.66 -9.36 -17.97
C SER A 566 2.16 -9.50 -17.73
N GLU A 567 2.89 -8.41 -17.99
CA GLU A 567 4.34 -8.30 -17.76
C GLU A 567 4.67 -7.14 -16.83
N GLY A 568 5.82 -7.24 -16.16
CA GLY A 568 6.39 -6.22 -15.30
C GLY A 568 7.90 -6.04 -15.52
N MET A 569 8.42 -4.85 -15.21
CA MET A 569 9.84 -4.52 -15.25
C MET A 569 10.18 -3.53 -14.13
N GLN A 570 11.23 -3.82 -13.38
CA GLN A 570 11.70 -2.99 -12.28
C GLN A 570 13.23 -2.93 -12.28
N ALA A 571 13.79 -1.78 -11.94
CA ALA A 571 15.20 -1.65 -11.67
C ALA A 571 15.59 -2.46 -10.43
N SER A 572 16.76 -3.06 -10.45
CA SER A 572 17.37 -3.55 -9.22
C SER A 572 17.83 -2.36 -8.38
N THR A 573 17.28 -2.24 -7.16
CA THR A 573 17.66 -1.19 -6.21
C THR A 573 18.79 -1.61 -5.27
N PHE A 574 19.22 -2.86 -5.37
CA PHE A 574 20.29 -3.44 -4.59
C PHE A 574 21.32 -4.05 -5.53
N VAL A 575 22.36 -3.27 -5.85
CA VAL A 575 23.34 -3.59 -6.90
C VAL A 575 24.64 -4.14 -6.33
N GLN A 576 24.69 -4.46 -5.05
CA GLN A 576 25.90 -4.97 -4.44
C GLN A 576 26.54 -6.08 -5.28
N ALA A 577 27.78 -5.86 -5.65
CA ALA A 577 28.67 -6.83 -6.26
C ALA A 577 28.21 -7.50 -7.57
N LEU A 578 27.21 -6.98 -8.27
CA LEU A 578 26.84 -7.48 -9.60
C LEU A 578 27.79 -7.03 -10.71
N ASN A 579 28.95 -6.47 -10.34
CA ASN A 579 30.06 -6.10 -11.23
C ASN A 579 29.67 -5.99 -12.72
N THR A 580 29.18 -4.84 -13.16
CA THR A 580 29.15 -4.39 -14.54
C THR A 580 27.87 -4.50 -15.37
N ASN A 581 26.87 -5.32 -15.04
CA ASN A 581 25.70 -5.41 -15.92
C ASN A 581 24.37 -5.50 -15.13
N VAL A 582 23.92 -4.33 -14.65
CA VAL A 582 22.67 -4.22 -13.91
C VAL A 582 21.48 -4.35 -14.85
N GLN A 583 21.00 -5.57 -15.04
CA GLN A 583 19.78 -5.83 -15.81
C GLN A 583 18.55 -5.57 -14.95
N PRO A 584 17.50 -4.92 -15.48
CA PRO A 584 16.24 -4.82 -14.78
C PRO A 584 15.64 -6.20 -14.52
N GLU A 585 15.01 -6.34 -13.36
CA GLU A 585 14.17 -7.48 -13.08
C GLU A 585 12.95 -7.46 -13.97
N THR A 586 12.51 -8.62 -14.42
CA THR A 586 11.29 -8.77 -15.23
C THR A 586 10.41 -9.88 -14.70
N SER A 587 9.11 -9.72 -14.90
CA SER A 587 8.14 -10.76 -14.57
C SER A 587 7.10 -10.93 -15.69
N LYS A 588 6.58 -12.15 -15.81
CA LYS A 588 5.49 -12.52 -16.70
C LYS A 588 4.51 -13.39 -15.95
N GLN A 589 3.22 -13.15 -16.14
CA GLN A 589 2.16 -13.91 -15.48
C GLN A 589 1.10 -14.34 -16.47
N ALA A 590 0.65 -15.59 -16.32
CA ALA A 590 -0.63 -16.07 -16.80
C ALA A 590 -1.55 -16.35 -15.61
N GLU A 591 -2.80 -15.92 -15.70
CA GLU A 591 -3.82 -16.09 -14.66
C GLU A 591 -5.15 -16.48 -15.29
N ALA A 592 -5.88 -17.40 -14.63
CA ALA A 592 -7.25 -17.74 -15.00
C ALA A 592 -8.08 -17.99 -13.73
N GLY A 593 -9.38 -17.71 -13.80
CA GLY A 593 -10.23 -17.88 -12.63
C GLY A 593 -11.70 -17.60 -12.88
N PHE A 594 -12.44 -17.65 -11.78
CA PHE A 594 -13.85 -17.31 -11.72
C PHE A 594 -14.06 -16.11 -10.83
N LYS A 595 -14.99 -15.23 -11.24
CA LYS A 595 -15.51 -14.14 -10.42
C LYS A 595 -17.00 -14.37 -10.20
N PHE A 596 -17.46 -14.06 -9.00
CA PHE A 596 -18.87 -14.22 -8.70
C PHE A 596 -19.40 -13.08 -7.83
N ASN A 597 -20.66 -12.74 -8.09
CA ASN A 597 -21.46 -11.80 -7.33
C ASN A 597 -22.89 -12.35 -7.26
N ILE A 598 -23.15 -13.17 -6.26
CA ILE A 598 -24.41 -13.87 -6.12
C ILE A 598 -25.35 -13.04 -5.26
N ASN A 599 -26.44 -12.54 -5.88
CA ASN A 599 -27.50 -11.75 -5.23
C ASN A 599 -26.99 -10.52 -4.46
N ASP A 600 -25.85 -9.95 -4.87
CA ASP A 600 -25.19 -8.85 -4.17
C ASP A 600 -24.83 -9.17 -2.70
N GLN A 601 -24.88 -10.41 -2.30
CA GLN A 601 -24.57 -10.87 -0.93
C GLN A 601 -23.25 -11.59 -0.83
N LEU A 602 -22.90 -12.41 -1.83
CA LEU A 602 -21.65 -13.17 -1.88
C LEU A 602 -20.85 -12.73 -3.10
N THR A 603 -19.70 -12.11 -2.85
CA THR A 603 -18.76 -11.72 -3.90
C THR A 603 -17.42 -12.38 -3.68
N GLY A 604 -16.70 -12.64 -4.75
CA GLY A 604 -15.35 -13.19 -4.62
C GLY A 604 -14.69 -13.54 -5.94
N THR A 605 -13.47 -14.04 -5.80
CA THR A 605 -12.62 -14.49 -6.89
C THR A 605 -11.94 -15.79 -6.48
N VAL A 606 -11.94 -16.77 -7.38
CA VAL A 606 -11.11 -17.96 -7.28
C VAL A 606 -10.20 -17.99 -8.51
N ALA A 607 -8.89 -18.09 -8.31
CA ALA A 607 -7.91 -17.98 -9.38
C ALA A 607 -6.78 -18.97 -9.25
N ALA A 608 -6.17 -19.33 -10.39
CA ALA A 608 -4.89 -20.00 -10.48
C ALA A 608 -3.91 -19.12 -11.28
N PHE A 609 -2.64 -19.15 -10.91
CA PHE A 609 -1.60 -18.31 -11.51
C PHE A 609 -0.28 -19.03 -11.70
N ASP A 610 0.49 -18.57 -12.70
CA ASP A 610 1.89 -18.93 -12.96
C ASP A 610 2.65 -17.63 -13.23
N ILE A 611 3.64 -17.31 -12.37
CA ILE A 611 4.48 -16.11 -12.48
C ILE A 611 5.92 -16.55 -12.60
N ARG A 612 6.63 -16.01 -13.59
CA ARG A 612 8.08 -16.20 -13.78
C ARG A 612 8.80 -14.86 -13.65
N ARG A 613 9.83 -14.84 -12.82
CA ARG A 613 10.64 -13.66 -12.55
C ARG A 613 12.09 -13.95 -12.91
N GLN A 614 12.76 -13.01 -13.57
CA GLN A 614 14.14 -13.12 -14.04
C GLN A 614 14.97 -11.93 -13.56
N ASN A 615 16.29 -12.10 -13.53
CA ASN A 615 17.29 -11.13 -13.08
C ASN A 615 17.05 -10.66 -11.63
N VAL A 616 16.66 -11.59 -10.76
CA VAL A 616 16.43 -11.31 -9.34
C VAL A 616 17.79 -11.22 -8.63
N PRO A 617 18.15 -10.08 -8.04
CA PRO A 617 19.38 -9.99 -7.25
C PRO A 617 19.24 -10.80 -5.97
N VAL A 618 20.23 -11.61 -5.68
CA VAL A 618 20.32 -12.42 -4.45
C VAL A 618 21.70 -12.27 -3.85
N VAL A 619 21.75 -12.17 -2.53
CA VAL A 619 23.03 -12.17 -1.79
C VAL A 619 23.49 -13.60 -1.62
N ILE A 620 24.66 -13.93 -2.11
CA ILE A 620 25.25 -15.28 -2.06
C ILE A 620 26.45 -15.38 -1.11
N GLY A 621 26.87 -14.28 -0.53
CA GLY A 621 27.96 -14.16 0.42
C GLY A 621 28.11 -12.73 0.90
N LEU A 622 29.04 -12.50 1.82
CA LEU A 622 29.31 -11.16 2.33
C LEU A 622 29.79 -10.28 1.16
N GLY A 623 28.96 -9.28 0.76
CA GLY A 623 29.23 -8.39 -0.36
C GLY A 623 29.30 -9.06 -1.74
N VAL A 624 28.78 -10.25 -1.89
CA VAL A 624 28.73 -10.95 -3.17
C VAL A 624 27.27 -11.21 -3.54
N GLY A 625 26.86 -10.67 -4.68
CA GLY A 625 25.54 -10.89 -5.25
C GLY A 625 25.58 -11.77 -6.51
N ALA A 626 24.46 -12.33 -6.86
CA ALA A 626 24.22 -13.01 -8.12
C ALA A 626 22.82 -12.68 -8.64
N LEU A 627 22.59 -12.93 -9.94
CA LEU A 627 21.24 -12.91 -10.51
C LEU A 627 20.67 -14.31 -10.47
N SER A 628 19.40 -14.41 -10.11
CA SER A 628 18.64 -15.66 -10.04
C SER A 628 17.33 -15.51 -10.82
N ALA A 629 16.72 -16.63 -11.13
CA ALA A 629 15.36 -16.71 -11.66
C ALA A 629 14.46 -17.44 -10.67
N GLN A 630 13.19 -17.03 -10.61
CA GLN A 630 12.20 -17.56 -9.68
C GLN A 630 10.89 -17.86 -10.42
N GLU A 631 10.21 -18.90 -9.99
CA GLU A 631 8.87 -19.24 -10.46
C GLU A 631 7.93 -19.34 -9.26
N SER A 632 6.71 -18.80 -9.41
CA SER A 632 5.64 -18.88 -8.41
C SER A 632 4.38 -19.42 -9.07
N LYS A 633 3.83 -20.52 -8.55
CA LYS A 633 2.59 -21.12 -8.98
C LYS A 633 1.66 -21.31 -7.80
N GLY A 634 0.37 -21.18 -8.04
CA GLY A 634 -0.57 -21.39 -6.96
C GLY A 634 -2.02 -21.17 -7.36
N TYR A 635 -2.86 -21.28 -6.35
CA TYR A 635 -4.28 -20.97 -6.44
C TYR A 635 -4.74 -20.21 -5.20
N GLU A 636 -5.84 -19.51 -5.35
CA GLU A 636 -6.34 -18.61 -4.32
C GLU A 636 -7.85 -18.43 -4.39
N ALA A 637 -8.44 -18.14 -3.23
CA ALA A 637 -9.83 -17.77 -3.11
C ALA A 637 -9.98 -16.62 -2.13
N ASP A 638 -10.70 -15.58 -2.53
CA ASP A 638 -11.07 -14.44 -1.69
C ASP A 638 -12.58 -14.25 -1.76
N LEU A 639 -13.24 -14.31 -0.61
CA LEU A 639 -14.69 -14.29 -0.48
C LEU A 639 -15.14 -13.21 0.50
N ILE A 640 -16.17 -12.46 0.15
CA ILE A 640 -16.88 -11.54 1.03
C ILE A 640 -18.35 -11.91 1.00
N TRP A 641 -18.92 -12.22 2.17
CA TRP A 641 -20.32 -12.63 2.30
C TRP A 641 -21.07 -11.76 3.29
N GLN A 642 -22.10 -11.09 2.80
CA GLN A 642 -22.99 -10.21 3.56
C GLN A 642 -24.45 -10.60 3.30
N PRO A 643 -24.93 -11.73 3.89
CA PRO A 643 -26.28 -12.24 3.63
C PRO A 643 -27.38 -11.30 4.11
N THR A 644 -27.08 -10.49 5.11
CA THR A 644 -27.93 -9.43 5.65
C THR A 644 -27.07 -8.23 6.02
N ARG A 645 -27.70 -7.13 6.43
CA ARG A 645 -26.96 -5.96 6.97
C ARG A 645 -26.23 -6.25 8.28
N ASN A 646 -26.64 -7.30 8.99
CA ASN A 646 -26.10 -7.67 10.29
C ASN A 646 -24.84 -8.54 10.20
N TRP A 647 -24.74 -9.38 9.16
CA TRP A 647 -23.63 -10.32 8.98
C TRP A 647 -22.62 -9.81 7.97
N LYS A 648 -21.37 -9.82 8.34
CA LYS A 648 -20.23 -9.52 7.48
C LYS A 648 -19.19 -10.62 7.66
N VAL A 649 -18.85 -11.30 6.59
CA VAL A 649 -17.88 -12.42 6.59
C VAL A 649 -16.82 -12.19 5.54
N ILE A 650 -15.56 -12.42 5.91
CA ILE A 650 -14.40 -12.50 4.99
C ILE A 650 -13.83 -13.89 5.14
N ALA A 651 -13.53 -14.53 4.00
CA ALA A 651 -12.77 -15.77 3.96
C ALA A 651 -11.75 -15.68 2.81
N SER A 652 -10.49 -15.90 3.13
CA SER A 652 -9.42 -15.97 2.16
C SER A 652 -8.57 -17.21 2.38
N TYR A 653 -8.14 -17.84 1.29
CA TYR A 653 -7.20 -18.95 1.31
C TYR A 653 -6.30 -18.87 0.09
N GLY A 654 -5.02 -19.12 0.28
CA GLY A 654 -4.04 -19.15 -0.78
C GLY A 654 -3.02 -20.25 -0.59
N HIS A 655 -2.72 -20.94 -1.70
CA HIS A 655 -1.62 -21.86 -1.85
C HIS A 655 -0.60 -21.28 -2.83
N THR A 656 0.68 -21.22 -2.41
CA THR A 656 1.77 -20.64 -3.21
C THR A 656 3.00 -21.52 -3.13
N ASP A 657 3.42 -22.08 -4.26
CA ASP A 657 4.70 -22.76 -4.41
C ASP A 657 5.66 -21.85 -5.19
N VAL A 658 6.62 -21.26 -4.48
CA VAL A 658 7.61 -20.35 -5.06
C VAL A 658 9.01 -20.93 -4.90
N ARG A 659 9.74 -21.05 -6.04
CA ARG A 659 11.04 -21.72 -6.10
C ARG A 659 12.03 -20.95 -6.95
N TYR A 660 13.31 -21.17 -6.66
CA TYR A 660 14.39 -20.82 -7.57
C TYR A 660 14.33 -21.74 -8.79
N SER A 661 14.25 -21.15 -9.98
CA SER A 661 14.13 -21.89 -11.25
C SER A 661 15.47 -22.10 -11.96
N ASP A 662 16.51 -21.43 -11.49
CA ASP A 662 17.90 -21.63 -11.90
C ASP A 662 18.79 -21.94 -10.68
N SER A 663 20.06 -22.29 -10.93
CA SER A 663 21.02 -22.61 -9.87
C SER A 663 22.19 -21.65 -9.93
N ASN A 664 22.51 -21.07 -8.77
CA ASN A 664 23.78 -20.39 -8.53
C ASN A 664 24.33 -20.77 -7.14
N THR A 665 25.48 -20.23 -6.75
CA THR A 665 26.18 -20.60 -5.52
C THR A 665 25.36 -20.36 -4.25
N GLY A 666 24.41 -19.40 -4.27
CA GLY A 666 23.62 -19.02 -3.10
C GLY A 666 22.14 -19.40 -3.18
N THR A 667 21.67 -19.90 -4.35
CA THR A 667 20.27 -20.28 -4.57
C THR A 667 20.18 -21.58 -5.36
N PRO A 668 20.18 -22.75 -4.69
CA PRO A 668 20.02 -24.03 -5.36
C PRO A 668 18.67 -24.13 -6.09
N GLN A 669 18.70 -24.60 -7.34
CA GLN A 669 17.49 -24.81 -8.12
C GLN A 669 16.52 -25.77 -7.42
N GLY A 670 15.25 -25.45 -7.44
CA GLY A 670 14.19 -26.22 -6.81
C GLY A 670 13.96 -25.88 -5.33
N ASN A 671 14.90 -25.20 -4.67
CA ASN A 671 14.70 -24.72 -3.31
C ASN A 671 13.59 -23.65 -3.28
N ARG A 672 12.84 -23.64 -2.19
CA ARG A 672 11.78 -22.65 -1.97
C ARG A 672 12.37 -21.30 -1.57
N VAL A 673 11.76 -20.25 -2.03
CA VAL A 673 12.12 -18.89 -1.63
C VAL A 673 11.75 -18.69 -0.15
N PRO A 674 12.66 -18.19 0.70
CA PRO A 674 12.39 -17.97 2.11
C PRO A 674 11.27 -16.97 2.40
N GLY A 675 10.65 -17.11 3.56
CA GLY A 675 9.63 -16.17 4.05
C GLY A 675 8.25 -16.30 3.40
N VAL A 676 8.03 -17.36 2.62
CA VAL A 676 6.74 -17.61 1.95
C VAL A 676 6.11 -18.88 2.51
N PRO A 677 4.94 -18.79 3.21
CA PRO A 677 4.18 -19.96 3.59
C PRO A 677 3.57 -20.60 2.33
N GLU A 678 3.52 -21.93 2.31
CA GLU A 678 2.85 -22.65 1.22
C GLU A 678 1.35 -22.43 1.23
N ASP A 679 0.77 -22.48 2.42
CA ASP A 679 -0.65 -22.28 2.66
C ASP A 679 -0.86 -21.17 3.68
N SER A 680 -1.78 -20.27 3.39
CA SER A 680 -2.22 -19.25 4.34
C SER A 680 -3.68 -18.89 4.11
N GLY A 681 -4.34 -18.41 5.17
CA GLY A 681 -5.73 -18.01 5.06
C GLY A 681 -6.24 -17.23 6.26
N ARG A 682 -7.30 -16.49 6.02
CA ARG A 682 -8.04 -15.73 7.03
C ARG A 682 -9.51 -16.07 6.96
N PHE A 683 -10.13 -16.25 8.11
CA PHE A 683 -11.58 -16.25 8.27
C PHE A 683 -11.94 -15.22 9.32
N TRP A 684 -12.87 -14.33 9.00
CA TRP A 684 -13.38 -13.31 9.91
C TRP A 684 -14.89 -13.21 9.79
N VAL A 685 -15.59 -13.16 10.93
CA VAL A 685 -17.02 -12.89 10.98
C VAL A 685 -17.31 -11.76 11.95
N ASP A 686 -18.21 -10.85 11.55
CA ASP A 686 -18.73 -9.75 12.37
C ASP A 686 -20.27 -9.79 12.34
N TYR A 687 -20.89 -9.64 13.48
CA TYR A 687 -22.34 -9.61 13.63
C TYR A 687 -22.78 -8.38 14.42
N SER A 688 -23.65 -7.57 13.82
CA SER A 688 -24.29 -6.44 14.47
C SER A 688 -25.67 -6.87 15.00
N PHE A 689 -25.91 -6.72 16.30
CA PHE A 689 -27.14 -7.18 16.93
C PHE A 689 -28.31 -6.25 16.60
N ASP A 690 -29.46 -6.81 16.17
CA ASP A 690 -30.70 -6.08 15.88
C ASP A 690 -31.78 -6.25 16.96
N TRP A 691 -31.51 -7.11 17.97
CA TRP A 691 -32.40 -7.29 19.11
C TRP A 691 -32.52 -6.00 19.91
N PRO A 692 -33.74 -5.60 20.34
CA PRO A 692 -33.92 -4.33 21.04
C PRO A 692 -33.01 -4.13 22.24
N ALA A 693 -32.72 -5.19 23.01
CA ALA A 693 -31.85 -5.14 24.19
C ALA A 693 -30.36 -5.02 23.85
N LEU A 694 -29.95 -5.37 22.64
CA LEU A 694 -28.54 -5.36 22.17
C LEU A 694 -28.33 -4.40 21.00
N ARG A 695 -29.30 -3.53 20.72
CA ARG A 695 -29.16 -2.54 19.63
C ARG A 695 -27.91 -1.68 19.85
N GLY A 696 -27.10 -1.53 18.79
CA GLY A 696 -25.82 -0.82 18.82
C GLY A 696 -24.65 -1.71 19.20
N TRP A 697 -24.86 -2.93 19.70
CA TRP A 697 -23.77 -3.87 19.94
C TRP A 697 -23.38 -4.64 18.69
N SER A 698 -22.11 -4.94 18.56
CA SER A 698 -21.56 -5.87 17.56
C SER A 698 -20.49 -6.74 18.19
N ALA A 699 -20.36 -7.96 17.67
CA ALA A 699 -19.29 -8.87 18.06
C ALA A 699 -18.67 -9.50 16.83
N GLY A 700 -17.37 -9.70 16.85
CA GLY A 700 -16.63 -10.31 15.75
C GLY A 700 -15.53 -11.22 16.25
N ALA A 701 -15.20 -12.22 15.43
CA ALA A 701 -14.06 -13.10 15.69
C ALA A 701 -13.48 -13.61 14.37
N GLY A 702 -12.21 -14.00 14.39
CA GLY A 702 -11.57 -14.58 13.24
C GLY A 702 -10.31 -15.33 13.57
N VAL A 703 -9.86 -16.11 12.60
CA VAL A 703 -8.62 -16.88 12.66
C VAL A 703 -7.76 -16.56 11.44
N TYR A 704 -6.46 -16.42 11.65
CA TYR A 704 -5.44 -16.41 10.62
C TYR A 704 -4.56 -17.63 10.78
N VAL A 705 -4.22 -18.28 9.66
CA VAL A 705 -3.35 -19.45 9.63
C VAL A 705 -2.25 -19.25 8.59
N ALA A 706 -1.05 -19.75 8.91
CA ALA A 706 0.06 -19.82 7.96
C ALA A 706 0.82 -21.12 8.18
N SER A 707 1.17 -21.81 7.10
CA SER A 707 2.01 -22.99 7.14
C SER A 707 3.46 -22.62 7.48
N SER A 708 4.29 -23.62 7.70
CA SER A 708 5.71 -23.46 7.98
C SER A 708 6.45 -22.78 6.81
N GLN A 709 7.50 -22.00 7.11
CA GLN A 709 8.24 -21.21 6.14
C GLN A 709 9.74 -21.46 6.26
N TYR A 710 10.46 -21.53 5.15
CA TYR A 710 11.91 -21.59 5.16
C TYR A 710 12.50 -20.22 5.53
N VAL A 711 13.65 -20.27 6.23
CA VAL A 711 14.33 -19.09 6.76
C VAL A 711 15.49 -18.63 5.86
N ASP A 712 16.07 -19.56 5.11
CA ASP A 712 17.26 -19.36 4.28
C ASP A 712 17.12 -19.97 2.88
N ASN A 713 17.95 -19.50 1.93
CA ASN A 713 17.91 -19.94 0.54
C ASN A 713 18.30 -21.42 0.35
N PHE A 714 19.04 -22.01 1.30
CA PHE A 714 19.43 -23.41 1.26
C PHE A 714 18.38 -24.34 1.83
N ASN A 715 17.29 -23.78 2.38
CA ASN A 715 16.21 -24.50 3.04
C ASN A 715 16.67 -25.36 4.26
N LEU A 716 17.67 -24.89 4.97
CA LEU A 716 18.22 -25.57 6.15
C LEU A 716 17.34 -25.44 7.37
N TYR A 717 16.73 -24.26 7.56
CA TYR A 717 15.90 -23.93 8.72
C TYR A 717 14.48 -23.62 8.31
N LYS A 718 13.54 -23.92 9.19
CA LYS A 718 12.10 -23.74 8.95
C LYS A 718 11.40 -23.26 10.20
N THR A 719 10.61 -22.20 10.11
CA THR A 719 9.70 -21.83 11.18
C THR A 719 8.50 -22.77 11.20
N PRO A 720 7.96 -23.14 12.37
CA PRO A 720 6.69 -23.87 12.45
C PRO A 720 5.54 -23.07 11.84
N GLY A 721 4.52 -23.77 11.35
CA GLY A 721 3.24 -23.14 11.03
C GLY A 721 2.54 -22.68 12.33
N TYR A 722 1.67 -21.69 12.19
CA TYR A 722 0.95 -21.11 13.33
C TYR A 722 -0.47 -20.67 12.96
N PHE A 723 -1.27 -20.43 13.98
CA PHE A 723 -2.55 -19.75 13.84
C PHE A 723 -2.76 -18.73 14.96
N THR A 724 -3.45 -17.65 14.66
CA THR A 724 -3.87 -16.65 15.64
C THR A 724 -5.38 -16.48 15.61
N VAL A 725 -5.97 -16.23 16.76
CA VAL A 725 -7.41 -15.94 16.89
C VAL A 725 -7.57 -14.53 17.40
N ASP A 726 -8.40 -13.74 16.71
CA ASP A 726 -8.74 -12.37 17.11
C ASP A 726 -10.23 -12.29 17.46
N ALA A 727 -10.61 -11.41 18.37
CA ALA A 727 -11.98 -11.18 18.77
C ALA A 727 -12.26 -9.71 19.04
N LYS A 728 -13.51 -9.32 18.87
CA LYS A 728 -14.01 -7.95 19.07
C LYS A 728 -15.36 -7.97 19.75
N ILE A 729 -15.61 -6.98 20.59
CA ILE A 729 -16.93 -6.53 20.98
C ILE A 729 -16.97 -5.00 20.88
N ALA A 730 -18.04 -4.42 20.34
CA ALA A 730 -18.18 -2.99 20.24
C ALA A 730 -19.61 -2.55 20.49
N TYR A 731 -19.76 -1.33 21.01
CA TYR A 731 -21.02 -0.64 21.17
C TYR A 731 -20.96 0.70 20.44
N GLU A 732 -21.90 0.95 19.57
CA GLU A 732 -21.96 2.15 18.73
C GLU A 732 -23.32 2.82 18.83
N THR A 733 -23.28 4.13 19.08
CA THR A 733 -24.44 5.02 19.03
C THR A 733 -24.24 6.03 17.88
N GLU A 734 -25.13 6.99 17.75
CA GLU A 734 -25.00 8.06 16.74
C GLU A 734 -23.68 8.84 16.90
N HIS A 735 -23.25 9.10 18.14
CA HIS A 735 -22.07 9.94 18.41
C HIS A 735 -20.89 9.18 19.04
N TRP A 736 -21.13 8.07 19.70
CA TRP A 736 -20.09 7.37 20.46
C TRP A 736 -19.85 5.95 19.96
N ARG A 737 -18.61 5.58 19.86
CA ARG A 737 -18.21 4.19 19.66
C ARG A 737 -17.21 3.78 20.74
N ALA A 738 -17.54 2.70 21.46
CA ALA A 738 -16.62 2.01 22.36
C ALA A 738 -16.36 0.62 21.80
N ALA A 739 -15.10 0.21 21.69
CA ALA A 739 -14.73 -1.11 21.19
C ALA A 739 -13.64 -1.73 22.08
N PHE A 740 -13.72 -3.02 22.25
CA PHE A 740 -12.70 -3.85 22.89
C PHE A 740 -12.29 -4.95 21.94
N ASN A 741 -11.00 -4.99 21.60
CA ASN A 741 -10.41 -5.93 20.67
C ASN A 741 -9.32 -6.75 21.37
N VAL A 742 -9.24 -8.02 21.03
CA VAL A 742 -8.18 -8.92 21.45
C VAL A 742 -7.51 -9.49 20.21
N LYS A 743 -6.21 -9.29 20.11
CA LYS A 743 -5.37 -9.90 19.07
C LYS A 743 -4.66 -11.11 19.66
N ASN A 744 -4.49 -12.16 18.84
CA ASN A 744 -3.85 -13.41 19.28
C ASN A 744 -4.41 -13.91 20.62
N LEU A 745 -5.72 -14.09 20.70
CA LEU A 745 -6.47 -14.47 21.92
C LEU A 745 -5.89 -15.73 22.58
N THR A 746 -5.44 -16.69 21.80
CA THR A 746 -4.83 -17.95 22.25
C THR A 746 -3.46 -17.76 22.88
N GLY A 747 -2.78 -16.63 22.60
CA GLY A 747 -1.43 -16.35 23.07
C GLY A 747 -0.38 -17.19 22.36
N GLU A 748 -0.63 -17.55 21.09
CA GLU A 748 0.30 -18.31 20.26
C GLU A 748 1.67 -17.62 20.19
N LYS A 749 2.72 -18.40 20.43
CA LYS A 749 4.11 -17.94 20.30
C LYS A 749 4.67 -18.48 19.00
N TYR A 750 4.89 -17.61 18.06
CA TYR A 750 5.34 -17.98 16.72
C TYR A 750 6.51 -17.10 16.26
N PHE A 751 7.23 -17.60 15.25
CA PHE A 751 8.30 -16.89 14.58
C PHE A 751 7.98 -16.77 13.10
N VAL A 752 8.39 -15.65 12.51
CA VAL A 752 8.38 -15.43 11.07
C VAL A 752 9.81 -15.27 10.57
N PRO A 753 10.15 -15.74 9.37
CA PRO A 753 11.46 -15.53 8.80
C PRO A 753 11.78 -14.04 8.66
N PHE A 754 12.99 -13.70 9.08
CA PHE A 754 13.60 -12.41 8.83
C PHE A 754 14.70 -12.64 7.81
N THR A 755 14.36 -12.44 6.52
CA THR A 755 15.19 -12.94 5.39
C THR A 755 16.45 -12.14 5.13
N TRP A 756 16.72 -11.10 5.93
CA TRP A 756 17.92 -10.31 5.84
C TRP A 756 19.12 -11.07 6.46
N LEU A 757 20.27 -11.04 5.82
CA LEU A 757 21.49 -11.79 6.17
C LEU A 757 21.32 -13.32 6.26
N GLY A 758 20.17 -13.88 5.92
CA GLY A 758 19.93 -15.34 5.86
C GLY A 758 20.03 -16.05 7.21
N GLY A 759 19.01 -16.75 7.60
CA GLY A 759 19.00 -17.56 8.81
C GLY A 759 18.59 -16.86 10.10
N GLN A 760 17.89 -15.72 10.01
CA GLN A 760 17.29 -15.04 11.15
C GLN A 760 15.77 -15.20 11.16
N VAL A 761 15.18 -15.07 12.36
CA VAL A 761 13.74 -15.10 12.58
C VAL A 761 13.34 -13.95 13.48
N ALA A 762 12.15 -13.39 13.26
CA ALA A 762 11.54 -12.41 14.14
C ALA A 762 10.42 -13.06 14.95
N ARG A 763 10.29 -12.67 16.20
CA ARG A 763 9.14 -13.04 17.02
C ARG A 763 7.87 -12.39 16.51
N GLY A 764 6.79 -13.16 16.38
CA GLY A 764 5.45 -12.63 16.12
C GLY A 764 4.82 -12.00 17.37
N ASP A 765 3.84 -11.12 17.16
CA ASP A 765 3.16 -10.44 18.25
C ASP A 765 2.41 -11.41 19.17
N GLY A 766 2.55 -11.21 20.47
CA GLY A 766 1.84 -11.96 21.49
C GLY A 766 0.39 -11.49 21.66
N ARG A 767 -0.28 -12.03 22.68
CA ARG A 767 -1.63 -11.60 23.03
C ARG A 767 -1.66 -10.13 23.42
N ALA A 768 -2.53 -9.36 22.73
CA ALA A 768 -2.70 -7.94 22.98
C ALA A 768 -4.19 -7.58 23.12
N PHE A 769 -4.48 -6.67 24.05
CA PHE A 769 -5.81 -6.14 24.32
C PHE A 769 -5.81 -4.66 23.95
N TYR A 770 -6.89 -4.20 23.29
CA TYR A 770 -7.08 -2.80 22.91
C TYR A 770 -8.47 -2.34 23.29
N GLY A 771 -8.56 -1.17 23.92
CA GLY A 771 -9.81 -0.47 24.20
C GLY A 771 -9.81 0.84 23.42
N THR A 772 -10.81 1.05 22.57
CA THR A 772 -10.98 2.28 21.78
C THR A 772 -12.25 2.98 22.21
N LEU A 773 -12.15 4.28 22.47
CA LEU A 773 -13.30 5.17 22.64
C LEU A 773 -13.18 6.29 21.62
N SER A 774 -14.23 6.50 20.82
CA SER A 774 -14.30 7.61 19.87
C SER A 774 -15.62 8.35 19.92
N TYR A 775 -15.54 9.64 19.61
CA TYR A 775 -16.69 10.53 19.45
C TYR A 775 -16.77 10.98 18.00
N ARG A 776 -17.99 10.98 17.46
CA ARG A 776 -18.31 11.40 16.09
C ARG A 776 -19.43 12.47 16.10
N TYR A 777 -19.22 13.50 15.29
CA TYR A 777 -20.19 14.56 15.07
C TYR A 777 -20.40 14.81 13.57
#